data_163e828f75dd3878851b062389aaa9a9
#
_entry.id   163e828f75dd3878851b062389aaa9a9
#
_cell.length_a   1.000
_cell.length_b   1.000
_cell.length_c   1.000
_cell.angle_alpha   90.00
_cell.angle_beta   90.00
_cell.angle_gamma   90.00
#
_symmetry.space_group_name_H-M   'P 1'
#
loop_
_entity.id
_entity.type
_entity.pdbx_description
1 polymer ?
#
loop_
_entity_poly.entity_id
_entity_poly.type
_entity_poly.pdbx_seq_one_letter_code
_entity_poly.pdbx_strand_id
1 'polypeptide(L)'
;MHNTIAAMYPRMRTGIFFTPTTEGDGVLLTNGSEVVSFLGASTYAWLDRLSPHLDGSHSVADLTASLPPAPRKMVEKLVGALHDAGLVRDVSQDMAHSLTPDELERYASEIAFIEAFHTSPALRFQRYRETRISVIGSGAVFAAAVEGALLTGVARLSARPAPEHGPEDRAVRERLDELAAEARRRDPGQRLETAALDPADPVALRDAVGASDLVLYAAEHTDPGALRALDGICAGLGRTLIPVTLYGDEAWVGPTCAADRPGVRWESLWLRLNGRPDGEWERTRFLTGPVPGIVANHLVFRAFEHLTGGADATAADEDRPGRASGAVRLDLETLQTSAHELTPHPLVPGAADGSADERRIRDLADGAAVDAAELAARVVPLTDVRLGVLGPVSEAHLEQFPLRVVRLAVTDPHRPGTPLTVWGAGSDFPQAQDAALRHGLAAHCVRSTATTTRVDSVRGVSLLGGADRAVPVPRVFVSAGDSAVPGFLPVGTAGAATWAGAVEQGLLDHVLRGAPAGTALKTTDHRATEQLDLTAGARRFLDLLAVSGETLTAHTVDAPAGVHLYTFRLGAEPTGLVEHGAGFTAAEAVEAGLGRLLLAWQARNAGQSEYAPCPAVNLRTSSAADTRADEPRYRALVEALHRAGSAAVAVPLDGDPAVHEVLPYLVRVVLLDV
;
A
#
# COMPACT_ATOMS: atom_id res chain seq x y z
N MET A 1 1.18 -34.78 26.36
CA MET A 1 1.18 -33.52 27.15
C MET A 1 2.00 -33.58 28.43
N HIS A 2 1.88 -34.60 29.29
CA HIS A 2 2.64 -34.62 30.58
C HIS A 2 4.18 -34.60 30.43
N ASN A 3 4.73 -35.16 29.37
CA ASN A 3 6.20 -35.19 29.17
C ASN A 3 6.77 -33.84 28.70
N THR A 4 5.91 -32.94 28.19
CA THR A 4 6.31 -31.63 27.68
C THR A 4 6.49 -30.62 28.80
N ILE A 5 5.60 -30.61 29.80
CA ILE A 5 5.67 -29.69 30.95
C ILE A 5 6.87 -29.96 31.85
N ALA A 6 7.20 -31.23 32.11
CA ALA A 6 8.34 -31.60 32.95
C ALA A 6 9.69 -31.10 32.40
N ALA A 7 9.83 -31.06 31.05
CA ALA A 7 11.05 -30.59 30.38
C ALA A 7 11.12 -29.06 30.18
N MET A 8 10.03 -28.34 30.50
CA MET A 8 9.96 -26.89 30.37
C MET A 8 10.89 -26.20 31.37
N TYR A 9 11.55 -25.15 30.94
CA TYR A 9 12.32 -24.20 31.77
C TYR A 9 11.44 -22.96 32.00
N PRO A 10 10.63 -22.95 33.09
CA PRO A 10 9.61 -21.95 33.27
C PRO A 10 10.21 -20.62 33.75
N ARG A 11 9.87 -19.53 33.05
CA ARG A 11 10.18 -18.16 33.46
C ARG A 11 8.91 -17.35 33.56
N MET A 12 8.68 -16.75 34.74
CA MET A 12 7.56 -15.82 34.92
C MET A 12 7.83 -14.54 34.12
N ARG A 13 6.82 -14.08 33.37
CA ARG A 13 6.96 -12.83 32.59
C ARG A 13 7.12 -11.63 33.51
N THR A 14 7.88 -10.65 33.06
CA THR A 14 8.07 -9.39 33.79
C THR A 14 6.74 -8.63 33.90
N GLY A 15 6.51 -7.99 35.07
CA GLY A 15 5.29 -7.21 35.32
C GLY A 15 4.06 -8.04 35.74
N ILE A 16 4.22 -9.34 36.02
CA ILE A 16 3.16 -10.14 36.62
C ILE A 16 3.06 -9.85 38.11
N PHE A 17 1.88 -9.44 38.56
CA PHE A 17 1.54 -9.30 39.96
C PHE A 17 0.48 -10.33 40.36
N PHE A 18 0.58 -10.87 41.55
CA PHE A 18 -0.40 -11.81 42.05
C PHE A 18 -0.78 -11.56 43.51
N THR A 19 -2.04 -11.84 43.84
CA THR A 19 -2.60 -11.66 45.17
C THR A 19 -3.63 -12.75 45.45
N PRO A 20 -3.87 -13.17 46.73
CA PRO A 20 -4.94 -14.10 47.03
C PRO A 20 -6.29 -13.50 46.66
N THR A 21 -7.24 -14.37 46.29
CA THR A 21 -8.67 -13.97 46.15
C THR A 21 -9.23 -13.47 47.49
N THR A 22 -10.25 -12.62 47.42
CA THR A 22 -10.89 -12.05 48.64
C THR A 22 -11.45 -13.12 49.58
N GLU A 23 -11.87 -14.26 49.03
CA GLU A 23 -12.37 -15.41 49.78
C GLU A 23 -11.28 -16.38 50.25
N GLY A 24 -10.04 -16.16 49.80
CA GLY A 24 -8.88 -17.01 50.12
C GLY A 24 -8.91 -18.39 49.48
N ASP A 25 -9.75 -18.58 48.48
CA ASP A 25 -9.98 -19.83 47.75
C ASP A 25 -9.15 -19.94 46.45
N GLY A 26 -8.28 -18.97 46.18
CA GLY A 26 -7.46 -18.94 44.95
C GLY A 26 -6.44 -17.81 44.90
N VAL A 27 -5.97 -17.52 43.71
CA VAL A 27 -5.03 -16.42 43.38
C VAL A 27 -5.52 -15.65 42.16
N LEU A 28 -5.40 -14.34 42.23
CA LEU A 28 -5.56 -13.44 41.09
C LEU A 28 -4.19 -13.04 40.58
N LEU A 29 -3.96 -13.16 39.26
CA LEU A 29 -2.75 -12.69 38.59
C LEU A 29 -3.14 -11.64 37.57
N THR A 30 -2.30 -10.63 37.40
CA THR A 30 -2.49 -9.60 36.39
C THR A 30 -1.16 -9.23 35.76
N ASN A 31 -1.20 -8.96 34.45
CA ASN A 31 -0.09 -8.37 33.69
C ASN A 31 -0.32 -6.87 33.41
N GLY A 32 -1.32 -6.26 34.08
CA GLY A 32 -1.72 -4.87 33.88
C GLY A 32 -2.83 -4.67 32.85
N SER A 33 -3.02 -5.58 31.89
CA SER A 33 -4.10 -5.52 30.89
C SER A 33 -5.19 -6.56 31.12
N GLU A 34 -4.83 -7.72 31.64
CA GLU A 34 -5.75 -8.83 31.91
C GLU A 34 -5.63 -9.32 33.34
N VAL A 35 -6.71 -9.84 33.86
CA VAL A 35 -6.76 -10.49 35.17
C VAL A 35 -7.19 -11.94 35.00
N VAL A 36 -6.35 -12.85 35.43
CA VAL A 36 -6.60 -14.30 35.40
C VAL A 36 -6.73 -14.82 36.82
N SER A 37 -7.75 -15.64 37.09
CA SER A 37 -7.95 -16.27 38.38
C SER A 37 -7.71 -17.77 38.32
N PHE A 38 -6.95 -18.28 39.30
CA PHE A 38 -6.78 -19.71 39.50
C PHE A 38 -7.39 -20.09 40.86
N LEU A 39 -8.40 -20.95 40.84
CA LEU A 39 -9.09 -21.41 42.05
C LEU A 39 -8.35 -22.58 42.68
N GLY A 40 -8.39 -22.62 44.03
CA GLY A 40 -7.79 -23.66 44.85
C GLY A 40 -7.18 -23.08 46.12
N ALA A 41 -7.63 -23.51 47.30
CA ALA A 41 -7.22 -22.95 48.62
C ALA A 41 -5.69 -22.93 48.88
N SER A 42 -4.92 -23.77 48.20
CA SER A 42 -3.46 -23.81 48.33
C SER A 42 -2.72 -23.14 47.17
N THR A 43 -3.43 -22.65 46.15
CA THR A 43 -2.80 -22.17 44.89
C THR A 43 -1.92 -20.95 45.12
N TYR A 44 -2.39 -20.01 45.94
CA TYR A 44 -1.58 -18.84 46.32
C TYR A 44 -0.28 -19.25 47.02
N ALA A 45 -0.38 -20.13 48.05
CA ALA A 45 0.80 -20.56 48.81
C ALA A 45 1.82 -21.33 47.95
N TRP A 46 1.36 -22.09 46.95
CA TRP A 46 2.24 -22.74 45.99
C TRP A 46 2.89 -21.74 45.06
N LEU A 47 2.15 -20.79 44.52
CA LEU A 47 2.66 -19.77 43.61
C LEU A 47 3.69 -18.86 44.32
N ASP A 48 3.40 -18.43 45.53
CA ASP A 48 4.29 -17.62 46.36
C ASP A 48 5.65 -18.30 46.58
N ARG A 49 5.64 -19.62 46.81
CA ARG A 49 6.87 -20.41 46.97
C ARG A 49 7.58 -20.71 45.67
N LEU A 50 6.85 -20.86 44.57
CA LEU A 50 7.43 -21.21 43.26
C LEU A 50 7.92 -19.97 42.52
N SER A 51 7.28 -18.83 42.70
CA SER A 51 7.62 -17.64 41.89
C SER A 51 9.09 -17.24 41.90
N PRO A 52 9.87 -17.34 43.00
CA PRO A 52 11.31 -17.06 42.98
C PRO A 52 12.11 -18.05 42.15
N HIS A 53 11.57 -19.24 41.86
CA HIS A 53 12.22 -20.31 41.11
C HIS A 53 11.74 -20.42 39.69
N LEU A 54 10.72 -19.61 39.30
CA LEU A 54 10.25 -19.50 37.93
C LEU A 54 11.08 -18.44 37.19
N ASP A 55 12.39 -18.60 37.20
CA ASP A 55 13.41 -17.72 36.60
C ASP A 55 14.02 -18.28 35.31
N GLY A 56 13.59 -19.49 34.90
CA GLY A 56 14.09 -20.18 33.71
C GLY A 56 15.42 -20.92 33.93
N SER A 57 15.97 -20.96 35.14
CA SER A 57 17.29 -21.60 35.44
C SER A 57 17.17 -23.12 35.58
N HIS A 58 16.01 -23.65 35.92
CA HIS A 58 15.75 -25.06 36.18
C HIS A 58 14.55 -25.56 35.42
N SER A 59 14.59 -26.84 35.02
CA SER A 59 13.39 -27.46 34.45
C SER A 59 12.33 -27.73 35.52
N VAL A 60 11.08 -27.87 35.12
CA VAL A 60 9.99 -28.24 36.04
C VAL A 60 10.31 -29.60 36.71
N ALA A 61 10.96 -30.52 35.98
CA ALA A 61 11.41 -31.78 36.54
C ALA A 61 12.44 -31.58 37.66
N ASP A 62 13.41 -30.68 37.49
CA ASP A 62 14.43 -30.37 38.50
C ASP A 62 13.80 -29.73 39.75
N LEU A 63 12.91 -28.72 39.53
CA LEU A 63 12.20 -28.03 40.61
C LEU A 63 11.32 -28.97 41.44
N THR A 64 10.86 -30.04 40.84
CA THR A 64 9.95 -31.02 41.50
C THR A 64 10.64 -32.33 41.90
N ALA A 65 11.93 -32.50 41.66
CA ALA A 65 12.67 -33.75 41.86
C ALA A 65 12.55 -34.31 43.28
N SER A 66 12.58 -33.43 44.30
CA SER A 66 12.49 -33.79 45.72
C SER A 66 11.04 -33.94 46.24
N LEU A 67 10.04 -33.63 45.42
CA LEU A 67 8.63 -33.65 45.86
C LEU A 67 7.99 -35.04 45.72
N PRO A 68 7.12 -35.43 46.65
CA PRO A 68 6.27 -36.62 46.50
C PRO A 68 5.38 -36.53 45.24
N PRO A 69 4.86 -37.66 44.72
CA PRO A 69 4.11 -37.69 43.46
C PRO A 69 2.90 -36.75 43.37
N ALA A 70 2.15 -36.57 44.47
CA ALA A 70 0.96 -35.73 44.45
C ALA A 70 1.30 -34.23 44.38
N PRO A 71 2.20 -33.66 45.24
CA PRO A 71 2.72 -32.30 45.08
C PRO A 71 3.39 -32.03 43.71
N ARG A 72 4.15 -32.99 43.20
CA ARG A 72 4.79 -32.88 41.87
C ARG A 72 3.74 -32.61 40.76
N LYS A 73 2.68 -33.44 40.70
CA LYS A 73 1.60 -33.23 39.75
C LYS A 73 0.87 -31.91 39.92
N MET A 74 0.77 -31.42 41.17
CA MET A 74 0.16 -30.12 41.45
C MET A 74 0.99 -28.98 40.84
N VAL A 75 2.31 -28.99 41.04
CA VAL A 75 3.23 -27.99 40.46
C VAL A 75 3.22 -28.06 38.93
N GLU A 76 3.31 -29.26 38.35
CA GLU A 76 3.24 -29.46 36.90
C GLU A 76 1.91 -28.88 36.32
N LYS A 77 0.79 -29.13 36.99
CA LYS A 77 -0.51 -28.58 36.61
C LYS A 77 -0.55 -27.06 36.71
N LEU A 78 -0.02 -26.49 37.82
CA LEU A 78 0.01 -25.04 38.03
C LEU A 78 0.89 -24.35 36.99
N VAL A 79 2.11 -24.84 36.74
CA VAL A 79 3.00 -24.28 35.74
C VAL A 79 2.41 -24.40 34.34
N GLY A 80 1.78 -25.54 34.01
CA GLY A 80 1.09 -25.71 32.74
C GLY A 80 -0.05 -24.70 32.57
N ALA A 81 -0.86 -24.50 33.57
CA ALA A 81 -1.95 -23.52 33.56
C ALA A 81 -1.45 -22.07 33.44
N LEU A 82 -0.34 -21.73 34.10
CA LEU A 82 0.30 -20.42 33.98
C LEU A 82 0.90 -20.22 32.57
N HIS A 83 1.45 -21.26 31.97
CA HIS A 83 1.96 -21.24 30.59
C HIS A 83 0.81 -21.04 29.59
N ASP A 84 -0.24 -21.83 29.70
CA ASP A 84 -1.42 -21.75 28.84
C ASP A 84 -2.11 -20.38 28.92
N ALA A 85 -2.05 -19.74 30.12
CA ALA A 85 -2.51 -18.37 30.35
C ALA A 85 -1.51 -17.29 29.89
N GLY A 86 -0.36 -17.65 29.33
CA GLY A 86 0.67 -16.70 28.87
C GLY A 86 1.40 -15.95 29.97
N LEU A 87 1.28 -16.37 31.25
CA LEU A 87 1.93 -15.74 32.41
C LEU A 87 3.36 -16.26 32.67
N VAL A 88 3.62 -17.47 32.22
CA VAL A 88 4.94 -18.12 32.25
C VAL A 88 5.29 -18.55 30.83
N ARG A 89 6.55 -18.40 30.43
CA ARG A 89 7.03 -18.91 29.16
C ARG A 89 8.11 -19.99 29.37
N ASP A 90 8.26 -20.85 28.39
CA ASP A 90 9.35 -21.79 28.30
C ASP A 90 10.58 -21.12 27.67
N VAL A 91 11.71 -21.08 28.38
CA VAL A 91 12.97 -20.52 27.88
C VAL A 91 13.95 -21.58 27.40
N SER A 92 13.54 -22.86 27.33
CA SER A 92 14.40 -23.97 26.90
C SER A 92 14.97 -23.79 25.47
N GLN A 93 14.27 -23.03 24.61
CA GLN A 93 14.65 -22.75 23.24
C GLN A 93 15.32 -21.37 23.08
N ASP A 94 15.52 -20.61 24.15
CA ASP A 94 16.20 -19.33 24.07
C ASP A 94 17.67 -19.54 23.70
N MET A 95 18.13 -18.80 22.71
CA MET A 95 19.52 -18.83 22.26
C MET A 95 20.44 -18.11 23.26
N ALA A 96 21.67 -18.61 23.38
CA ALA A 96 22.66 -18.04 24.28
C ALA A 96 23.05 -16.61 23.87
N HIS A 97 23.35 -15.78 24.86
CA HIS A 97 23.86 -14.42 24.72
C HIS A 97 25.09 -14.18 25.57
N SER A 98 25.79 -13.06 25.37
CA SER A 98 26.99 -12.68 26.10
C SER A 98 26.83 -11.41 26.95
N LEU A 99 25.58 -10.92 27.12
CA LEU A 99 25.31 -9.77 27.99
C LEU A 99 25.75 -10.08 29.43
N THR A 100 26.38 -9.11 30.07
CA THR A 100 26.78 -9.17 31.48
C THR A 100 25.56 -9.04 32.40
N PRO A 101 25.64 -9.50 33.68
CA PRO A 101 24.57 -9.29 34.65
C PRO A 101 24.18 -7.82 34.80
N ASP A 102 25.14 -6.89 34.79
CA ASP A 102 24.89 -5.46 34.89
C ASP A 102 24.12 -4.93 33.66
N GLU A 103 24.38 -5.45 32.48
CA GLU A 103 23.64 -5.08 31.26
C GLU A 103 22.23 -5.63 31.28
N LEU A 104 22.04 -6.88 31.74
CA LEU A 104 20.72 -7.48 31.90
C LEU A 104 19.84 -6.70 32.88
N GLU A 105 20.42 -6.23 34.00
CA GLU A 105 19.72 -5.41 34.97
C GLU A 105 19.40 -4.02 34.43
N ARG A 106 20.38 -3.36 33.80
CA ARG A 106 20.28 -1.99 33.29
C ARG A 106 19.23 -1.86 32.19
N TYR A 107 19.12 -2.86 31.31
CA TYR A 107 18.23 -2.89 30.16
C TYR A 107 17.08 -3.90 30.31
N ALA A 108 16.72 -4.19 31.54
CA ALA A 108 15.66 -5.16 31.85
C ALA A 108 14.30 -4.79 31.20
N SER A 109 14.00 -3.49 31.08
CA SER A 109 12.76 -2.98 30.46
C SER A 109 12.75 -3.22 28.95
N GLU A 110 13.85 -2.97 28.25
CA GLU A 110 14.00 -3.18 26.81
C GLU A 110 13.93 -4.68 26.48
N ILE A 111 14.61 -5.51 27.29
CA ILE A 111 14.60 -6.97 27.16
C ILE A 111 13.18 -7.52 27.42
N ALA A 112 12.48 -7.01 28.44
CA ALA A 112 11.12 -7.40 28.75
C ALA A 112 10.13 -6.98 27.64
N PHE A 113 10.34 -5.82 27.01
CA PHE A 113 9.56 -5.40 25.85
C PHE A 113 9.75 -6.38 24.68
N ILE A 114 10.98 -6.81 24.37
CA ILE A 114 11.24 -7.82 23.33
C ILE A 114 10.59 -9.15 23.70
N GLU A 115 10.65 -9.57 24.99
CA GLU A 115 10.03 -10.80 25.48
C GLU A 115 8.52 -10.86 25.27
N ALA A 116 7.85 -9.72 25.23
CA ALA A 116 6.40 -9.66 25.00
C ALA A 116 6.02 -10.18 23.58
N PHE A 117 6.92 -10.09 22.61
CA PHE A 117 6.65 -10.37 21.20
C PHE A 117 7.55 -11.46 20.59
N HIS A 118 8.73 -11.71 21.16
CA HIS A 118 9.76 -12.57 20.53
C HIS A 118 10.40 -13.54 21.53
N THR A 119 10.91 -14.64 20.99
CA THR A 119 11.80 -15.57 21.71
C THR A 119 13.23 -15.02 21.78
N SER A 120 14.05 -15.55 22.67
CA SER A 120 15.48 -15.16 22.85
C SER A 120 15.69 -13.64 23.04
N PRO A 121 14.93 -12.98 23.94
CA PRO A 121 14.92 -11.52 24.04
C PRO A 121 16.29 -10.92 24.37
N ALA A 122 17.08 -11.57 25.22
CA ALA A 122 18.42 -11.11 25.59
C ALA A 122 19.39 -11.14 24.39
N LEU A 123 19.36 -12.19 23.55
CA LEU A 123 20.18 -12.23 22.34
C LEU A 123 19.74 -11.17 21.32
N ARG A 124 18.43 -10.96 21.16
CA ARG A 124 17.91 -9.92 20.25
C ARG A 124 18.32 -8.53 20.72
N PHE A 125 18.23 -8.26 22.02
CA PHE A 125 18.75 -7.03 22.60
C PHE A 125 20.26 -6.89 22.41
N GLN A 126 21.03 -7.95 22.60
CA GLN A 126 22.48 -7.94 22.35
C GLN A 126 22.80 -7.53 20.91
N ARG A 127 22.10 -8.10 19.91
CA ARG A 127 22.27 -7.72 18.50
C ARG A 127 21.97 -6.26 18.25
N TYR A 128 20.86 -5.74 18.82
CA TYR A 128 20.54 -4.32 18.78
C TYR A 128 21.66 -3.47 19.38
N ARG A 129 22.11 -3.81 20.58
CA ARG A 129 23.15 -3.10 21.32
C ARG A 129 24.49 -3.03 20.56
N GLU A 130 24.88 -4.11 19.89
CA GLU A 130 26.16 -4.25 19.19
C GLU A 130 26.13 -3.67 17.76
N THR A 131 24.95 -3.36 17.23
CA THR A 131 24.79 -2.76 15.91
C THR A 131 25.46 -1.38 15.88
N ARG A 132 26.24 -1.13 14.83
CA ARG A 132 26.84 0.19 14.58
C ARG A 132 25.81 1.10 13.94
N ILE A 133 25.30 2.04 14.71
CA ILE A 133 24.30 2.99 14.27
C ILE A 133 24.95 4.34 13.99
N SER A 134 24.64 4.95 12.84
CA SER A 134 24.99 6.34 12.54
C SER A 134 23.72 7.18 12.53
N VAL A 135 23.69 8.27 13.28
CA VAL A 135 22.67 9.31 13.19
C VAL A 135 23.24 10.47 12.39
N ILE A 136 22.62 10.81 11.28
CA ILE A 136 23.01 11.92 10.39
C ILE A 136 21.91 12.97 10.42
N GLY A 137 22.24 14.24 10.56
CA GLY A 137 21.21 15.29 10.52
C GLY A 137 21.59 16.58 11.24
N SER A 138 20.57 17.32 11.69
CA SER A 138 20.74 18.65 12.31
C SER A 138 19.61 18.97 13.27
N GLY A 139 19.88 19.89 14.18
CA GLY A 139 18.89 20.49 15.07
C GLY A 139 18.43 19.56 16.23
N ALA A 140 17.30 19.93 16.82
CA ALA A 140 16.78 19.31 18.03
C ALA A 140 16.32 17.85 17.82
N VAL A 141 15.74 17.52 16.64
CA VAL A 141 15.31 16.14 16.33
C VAL A 141 16.53 15.21 16.27
N PHE A 142 17.62 15.67 15.66
CA PHE A 142 18.87 14.92 15.57
C PHE A 142 19.47 14.67 16.97
N ALA A 143 19.58 15.71 17.80
CA ALA A 143 20.13 15.56 19.16
C ALA A 143 19.27 14.62 20.01
N ALA A 144 17.94 14.71 19.91
CA ALA A 144 17.01 13.82 20.58
C ALA A 144 17.10 12.37 20.07
N ALA A 145 17.36 12.15 18.77
CA ALA A 145 17.56 10.82 18.23
C ALA A 145 18.85 10.16 18.74
N VAL A 146 19.94 10.95 18.87
CA VAL A 146 21.19 10.49 19.51
C VAL A 146 20.94 10.12 20.96
N GLU A 147 20.25 10.98 21.72
CA GLU A 147 19.88 10.72 23.12
C GLU A 147 19.05 9.45 23.27
N GLY A 148 17.96 9.30 22.49
CA GLY A 148 17.09 8.14 22.50
C GLY A 148 17.84 6.84 22.19
N ALA A 149 18.73 6.83 21.19
CA ALA A 149 19.55 5.67 20.84
C ALA A 149 20.52 5.27 21.98
N LEU A 150 21.09 6.24 22.68
CA LEU A 150 21.92 5.96 23.86
C LEU A 150 21.07 5.45 25.03
N LEU A 151 19.90 6.02 25.27
CA LEU A 151 19.00 5.62 26.35
C LEU A 151 18.49 4.19 26.17
N THR A 152 18.19 3.78 24.95
CA THR A 152 17.72 2.42 24.63
C THR A 152 18.84 1.38 24.52
N GLY A 153 20.12 1.76 24.73
CA GLY A 153 21.20 0.82 24.94
C GLY A 153 22.15 0.56 23.76
N VAL A 154 22.10 1.37 22.69
CA VAL A 154 23.07 1.27 21.58
C VAL A 154 24.48 1.50 22.11
N ALA A 155 25.39 0.53 21.90
CA ALA A 155 26.77 0.62 22.41
C ALA A 155 27.72 1.38 21.46
N ARG A 156 27.48 1.34 20.16
CA ARG A 156 28.33 1.95 19.13
C ARG A 156 27.53 2.95 18.29
N LEU A 157 27.54 4.20 18.71
CA LEU A 157 26.80 5.28 18.08
C LEU A 157 27.74 6.30 17.47
N SER A 158 27.49 6.63 16.20
CA SER A 158 28.15 7.72 15.48
C SER A 158 27.16 8.86 15.28
N ALA A 159 27.42 10.03 15.87
CA ALA A 159 26.65 11.24 15.60
C ALA A 159 27.36 12.07 14.51
N ARG A 160 26.63 12.36 13.44
CA ARG A 160 27.12 13.09 12.27
C ARG A 160 26.29 14.36 12.07
N PRO A 161 26.50 15.41 12.90
CA PRO A 161 25.81 16.68 12.73
C PRO A 161 26.27 17.38 11.44
N ALA A 162 25.37 18.16 10.85
CA ALA A 162 25.71 19.10 9.80
C ALA A 162 26.83 20.05 10.25
N PRO A 163 27.61 20.64 9.33
CA PRO A 163 28.61 21.64 9.66
C PRO A 163 28.00 22.83 10.40
N GLU A 164 28.77 23.39 11.34
CA GLU A 164 28.31 24.53 12.16
C GLU A 164 28.21 25.79 11.33
N HIS A 165 27.00 26.35 11.24
CA HIS A 165 26.73 27.64 10.57
C HIS A 165 26.17 28.71 11.51
N GLY A 166 25.85 28.37 12.77
CA GLY A 166 25.24 29.29 13.69
C GLY A 166 25.18 28.83 15.15
N PRO A 167 24.55 29.63 16.02
CA PRO A 167 24.44 29.35 17.43
C PRO A 167 23.63 28.10 17.75
N GLU A 168 22.63 27.77 16.91
CA GLU A 168 21.80 26.57 17.06
C GLU A 168 22.63 25.31 16.87
N ASP A 169 23.49 25.27 15.85
CA ASP A 169 24.37 24.11 15.58
C ASP A 169 25.41 23.93 16.70
N ARG A 170 25.86 25.08 17.29
CA ARG A 170 26.77 25.02 18.45
C ARG A 170 26.08 24.41 19.67
N ALA A 171 24.84 24.82 19.96
CA ALA A 171 24.05 24.22 21.05
C ALA A 171 23.83 22.71 20.87
N VAL A 172 23.60 22.26 19.64
CA VAL A 172 23.53 20.83 19.32
C VAL A 172 24.86 20.14 19.65
N ARG A 173 25.99 20.71 19.28
CA ARG A 173 27.32 20.14 19.56
C ARG A 173 27.59 20.06 21.05
N GLU A 174 27.33 21.12 21.80
CA GLU A 174 27.46 21.15 23.26
C GLU A 174 26.58 20.05 23.89
N ARG A 175 25.33 19.87 23.39
CA ARG A 175 24.45 18.79 23.86
C ARG A 175 25.03 17.41 23.57
N LEU A 176 25.65 17.18 22.40
CA LEU A 176 26.31 15.90 22.09
C LEU A 176 27.45 15.57 23.04
N ASP A 177 28.26 16.57 23.44
CA ASP A 177 29.35 16.39 24.40
C ASP A 177 28.80 16.03 25.79
N GLU A 178 27.70 16.67 26.22
CA GLU A 178 26.99 16.31 27.44
C GLU A 178 26.48 14.88 27.39
N LEU A 179 25.79 14.50 26.30
CA LEU A 179 25.26 13.15 26.09
C LEU A 179 26.35 12.08 26.10
N ALA A 180 27.52 12.36 25.51
CA ALA A 180 28.67 11.47 25.57
C ALA A 180 29.18 11.24 27.01
N ALA A 181 29.18 12.30 27.80
CA ALA A 181 29.60 12.20 29.22
C ALA A 181 28.55 11.46 30.07
N GLU A 182 27.26 11.73 29.85
CA GLU A 182 26.14 11.07 30.54
C GLU A 182 26.09 9.58 30.21
N ALA A 183 26.20 9.22 28.92
CA ALA A 183 26.20 7.85 28.46
C ALA A 183 27.30 7.02 29.12
N ARG A 184 28.56 7.54 29.13
CA ARG A 184 29.70 6.87 29.78
C ARG A 184 29.51 6.67 31.28
N ARG A 185 28.85 7.61 31.96
CA ARG A 185 28.55 7.48 33.41
C ARG A 185 27.51 6.40 33.67
N ARG A 186 26.48 6.33 32.81
CA ARG A 186 25.40 5.38 32.94
C ARG A 186 25.83 3.97 32.50
N ASP A 187 26.53 3.88 31.38
CA ASP A 187 26.97 2.63 30.76
C ASP A 187 28.40 2.78 30.20
N PRO A 188 29.45 2.30 30.92
CA PRO A 188 30.83 2.37 30.46
C PRO A 188 31.08 1.65 29.11
N GLY A 189 30.19 0.76 28.69
CA GLY A 189 30.27 0.05 27.40
C GLY A 189 29.87 0.92 26.20
N GLN A 190 29.17 2.03 26.42
CA GLN A 190 28.74 2.89 25.35
C GLN A 190 29.86 3.80 24.80
N ARG A 191 29.86 3.98 23.48
CA ARG A 191 30.76 4.87 22.74
C ARG A 191 29.95 5.77 21.82
N LEU A 192 29.99 7.07 22.04
CA LEU A 192 29.50 8.08 21.12
C LEU A 192 30.69 8.74 20.42
N GLU A 193 30.75 8.60 19.10
CA GLU A 193 31.70 9.31 18.24
C GLU A 193 30.99 10.46 17.54
N THR A 194 31.55 11.65 17.61
CA THR A 194 31.01 12.85 16.98
C THR A 194 31.96 13.39 15.92
N ALA A 195 31.50 13.51 14.69
CA ALA A 195 32.23 14.18 13.61
C ALA A 195 31.25 14.88 12.68
N ALA A 196 31.50 16.15 12.36
CA ALA A 196 30.66 16.86 11.41
C ALA A 196 30.68 16.20 10.03
N LEU A 197 29.54 16.21 9.34
CA LEU A 197 29.39 15.65 8.01
C LEU A 197 28.60 16.63 7.13
N ASP A 198 29.22 17.05 6.04
CA ASP A 198 28.51 17.76 4.98
C ASP A 198 27.75 16.75 4.10
N PRO A 199 26.40 16.75 4.11
CA PRO A 199 25.63 15.83 3.30
C PRO A 199 25.79 16.10 1.78
N ALA A 200 26.35 17.24 1.39
CA ALA A 200 26.67 17.54 -0.01
C ALA A 200 28.01 16.93 -0.46
N ASP A 201 28.84 16.41 0.46
CA ASP A 201 30.07 15.67 0.11
C ASP A 201 29.76 14.17 -0.04
N PRO A 202 29.70 13.64 -1.29
CA PRO A 202 29.32 12.25 -1.51
C PRO A 202 30.39 11.25 -1.04
N VAL A 203 31.65 11.66 -0.93
CA VAL A 203 32.74 10.79 -0.45
C VAL A 203 32.62 10.63 1.05
N ALA A 204 32.54 11.72 1.79
CA ALA A 204 32.38 11.70 3.24
C ALA A 204 31.08 10.99 3.65
N LEU A 205 29.97 11.21 2.90
CA LEU A 205 28.70 10.54 3.13
C LEU A 205 28.82 9.02 2.91
N ARG A 206 29.51 8.58 1.85
CA ARG A 206 29.74 7.15 1.58
C ARG A 206 30.60 6.48 2.65
N ASP A 207 31.64 7.17 3.15
CA ASP A 207 32.50 6.65 4.19
C ASP A 207 31.75 6.51 5.52
N ALA A 208 30.92 7.50 5.88
CA ALA A 208 30.08 7.47 7.08
C ALA A 208 29.06 6.31 7.04
N VAL A 209 28.40 6.12 5.90
CA VAL A 209 27.47 5.00 5.67
C VAL A 209 28.20 3.66 5.70
N GLY A 210 29.37 3.55 5.06
CA GLY A 210 30.18 2.32 5.01
C GLY A 210 30.64 1.83 6.39
N ALA A 211 30.88 2.76 7.32
CA ALA A 211 31.26 2.46 8.70
C ALA A 211 30.10 1.96 9.57
N SER A 212 28.86 2.06 9.10
CA SER A 212 27.63 1.77 9.87
C SER A 212 26.91 0.55 9.33
N ASP A 213 26.07 -0.08 10.16
CA ASP A 213 25.18 -1.16 9.78
C ASP A 213 23.76 -0.62 9.53
N LEU A 214 23.37 0.42 10.29
CA LEU A 214 22.11 1.13 10.18
C LEU A 214 22.36 2.63 10.24
N VAL A 215 21.65 3.38 9.39
CA VAL A 215 21.70 4.83 9.32
C VAL A 215 20.33 5.40 9.69
N LEU A 216 20.28 6.31 10.64
CA LEU A 216 19.13 7.13 10.99
C LEU A 216 19.36 8.54 10.44
N TYR A 217 18.37 9.09 9.74
CA TYR A 217 18.41 10.47 9.31
C TYR A 217 17.37 11.29 10.05
N ALA A 218 17.80 12.36 10.70
CA ALA A 218 16.93 13.25 11.48
C ALA A 218 17.40 14.70 11.31
N ALA A 219 16.57 15.55 10.71
CA ALA A 219 16.88 16.96 10.51
C ALA A 219 15.63 17.82 10.75
N GLU A 220 15.82 19.09 11.07
CA GLU A 220 14.72 20.07 11.29
C GLU A 220 14.04 20.53 9.99
N HIS A 221 14.61 20.20 8.87
CA HIS A 221 14.02 20.40 7.54
C HIS A 221 14.44 19.27 6.63
N THR A 222 13.59 18.93 5.69
CA THR A 222 13.89 17.91 4.70
C THR A 222 14.74 18.50 3.58
N ASP A 223 15.92 17.91 3.36
CA ASP A 223 16.73 18.12 2.16
C ASP A 223 16.57 16.94 1.21
N PRO A 224 15.74 17.08 0.15
CA PRO A 224 15.50 15.98 -0.78
C PRO A 224 16.75 15.53 -1.54
N GLY A 225 17.70 16.42 -1.78
CA GLY A 225 18.96 16.12 -2.45
C GLY A 225 19.84 15.22 -1.59
N ALA A 226 20.06 15.61 -0.34
CA ALA A 226 20.81 14.84 0.64
C ALA A 226 20.18 13.48 0.92
N LEU A 227 18.87 13.43 1.14
CA LEU A 227 18.16 12.17 1.39
C LEU A 227 18.18 11.22 0.19
N ARG A 228 18.04 11.72 -1.03
CA ARG A 228 18.17 10.91 -2.25
C ARG A 228 19.57 10.34 -2.41
N ALA A 229 20.61 11.14 -2.14
CA ALA A 229 21.99 10.68 -2.17
C ALA A 229 22.24 9.62 -1.08
N LEU A 230 21.77 9.85 0.13
CA LEU A 230 21.91 8.94 1.27
C LEU A 230 21.18 7.61 1.01
N ASP A 231 19.96 7.64 0.52
CA ASP A 231 19.16 6.47 0.15
C ASP A 231 19.87 5.64 -0.94
N GLY A 232 20.40 6.31 -1.97
CA GLY A 232 21.17 5.67 -3.03
C GLY A 232 22.46 5.00 -2.53
N ILE A 233 23.21 5.68 -1.65
CA ILE A 233 24.45 5.15 -1.07
C ILE A 233 24.14 3.96 -0.14
N CYS A 234 23.15 4.07 0.73
CA CYS A 234 22.73 2.99 1.63
C CYS A 234 22.36 1.73 0.85
N ALA A 235 21.53 1.88 -0.18
CA ALA A 235 21.16 0.75 -1.05
C ALA A 235 22.36 0.13 -1.77
N GLY A 236 23.26 0.95 -2.33
CA GLY A 236 24.46 0.48 -3.02
C GLY A 236 25.46 -0.25 -2.11
N LEU A 237 25.45 0.04 -0.81
CA LEU A 237 26.29 -0.61 0.21
C LEU A 237 25.57 -1.70 1.01
N GLY A 238 24.30 -1.98 0.72
CA GLY A 238 23.48 -2.93 1.47
C GLY A 238 23.25 -2.53 2.92
N ARG A 239 23.14 -1.21 3.19
CA ARG A 239 22.90 -0.66 4.53
C ARG A 239 21.44 -0.24 4.69
N THR A 240 20.89 -0.41 5.88
CA THR A 240 19.52 0.03 6.18
C THR A 240 19.51 1.53 6.48
N LEU A 241 18.54 2.24 5.88
CA LEU A 241 18.24 3.65 6.18
C LEU A 241 16.84 3.76 6.78
N ILE A 242 16.71 4.50 7.89
CA ILE A 242 15.42 4.92 8.44
C ILE A 242 15.44 6.44 8.59
N PRO A 243 14.74 7.18 7.73
CA PRO A 243 14.73 8.64 7.78
C PRO A 243 13.54 9.20 8.54
N VAL A 244 13.68 10.43 9.02
CA VAL A 244 12.58 11.35 9.28
C VAL A 244 12.47 12.29 8.09
N THR A 245 11.27 12.44 7.57
CA THR A 245 10.93 13.40 6.51
C THR A 245 9.89 14.38 7.05
N LEU A 246 10.21 15.65 7.08
CA LEU A 246 9.25 16.71 7.42
C LEU A 246 8.53 17.16 6.16
N TYR A 247 7.21 17.20 6.21
CA TYR A 247 6.35 17.61 5.10
C TYR A 247 5.20 18.48 5.61
N GLY A 248 5.30 19.79 5.45
CA GLY A 248 4.39 20.73 6.10
C GLY A 248 4.42 20.58 7.62
N ASP A 249 3.25 20.47 8.24
CA ASP A 249 3.10 20.24 9.68
C ASP A 249 3.07 18.75 10.05
N GLU A 250 3.73 17.91 9.27
CA GLU A 250 3.81 16.47 9.49
C GLU A 250 5.26 15.99 9.55
N ALA A 251 5.53 15.03 10.44
CA ALA A 251 6.75 14.24 10.42
C ALA A 251 6.43 12.81 9.96
N TRP A 252 7.19 12.33 9.00
CA TRP A 252 7.10 10.97 8.47
C TRP A 252 8.32 10.18 8.90
N VAL A 253 8.15 9.16 9.71
CA VAL A 253 9.21 8.28 10.20
C VAL A 253 9.24 7.00 9.38
N GLY A 254 10.35 6.76 8.69
CA GLY A 254 10.49 5.69 7.71
C GLY A 254 10.35 6.19 6.26
N PRO A 255 10.24 5.27 5.30
CA PRO A 255 10.19 3.81 5.45
C PRO A 255 11.51 3.22 5.96
N THR A 256 11.49 1.95 6.38
CA THR A 256 12.73 1.21 6.65
C THR A 256 13.28 0.71 5.31
N CYS A 257 14.24 1.45 4.74
CA CYS A 257 14.89 1.13 3.47
C CYS A 257 16.00 0.09 3.70
N ALA A 258 15.69 -1.18 3.52
CA ALA A 258 16.62 -2.28 3.72
C ALA A 258 16.95 -2.99 2.39
N ALA A 259 18.12 -3.66 2.33
CA ALA A 259 18.60 -4.28 1.10
C ALA A 259 17.75 -5.47 0.62
N ASP A 260 17.09 -6.17 1.54
CA ASP A 260 16.15 -7.26 1.27
C ASP A 260 14.79 -6.78 0.70
N ARG A 261 14.55 -5.47 0.68
CA ARG A 261 13.34 -4.83 0.18
C ARG A 261 13.66 -3.73 -0.84
N PRO A 262 14.15 -4.07 -2.03
CA PRO A 262 14.69 -3.09 -2.99
C PRO A 262 13.68 -2.06 -3.48
N GLY A 263 12.38 -2.37 -3.45
CA GLY A 263 11.30 -1.43 -3.83
C GLY A 263 10.91 -0.43 -2.74
N VAL A 264 11.27 -0.71 -1.47
CA VAL A 264 10.94 0.16 -0.32
C VAL A 264 12.06 1.17 -0.14
N ARG A 265 11.91 2.35 -0.75
CA ARG A 265 12.90 3.40 -0.79
C ARG A 265 12.33 4.72 -0.28
N TRP A 266 13.19 5.56 0.33
CA TRP A 266 12.79 6.91 0.71
C TRP A 266 12.24 7.73 -0.47
N GLU A 267 12.84 7.60 -1.62
CA GLU A 267 12.39 8.33 -2.81
C GLU A 267 10.96 7.95 -3.23
N SER A 268 10.52 6.70 -2.98
CA SER A 268 9.12 6.30 -3.18
C SER A 268 8.17 7.08 -2.25
N LEU A 269 8.52 7.22 -0.96
CA LEU A 269 7.75 8.04 -0.02
C LEU A 269 7.67 9.49 -0.49
N TRP A 270 8.81 10.07 -0.87
CA TRP A 270 8.91 11.44 -1.33
C TRP A 270 8.02 11.72 -2.53
N LEU A 271 8.10 10.87 -3.56
CA LEU A 271 7.29 11.01 -4.77
C LEU A 271 5.79 10.84 -4.48
N ARG A 272 5.42 9.94 -3.57
CA ARG A 272 4.02 9.77 -3.16
C ARG A 272 3.49 10.98 -2.38
N LEU A 273 4.29 11.59 -1.50
CA LEU A 273 3.92 12.79 -0.76
C LEU A 273 3.76 14.00 -1.67
N ASN A 274 4.66 14.21 -2.63
CA ASN A 274 4.61 15.31 -3.58
C ASN A 274 3.46 15.19 -4.60
N GLY A 275 2.88 14.03 -4.75
CA GLY A 275 1.68 13.84 -5.55
C GLY A 275 0.43 14.55 -5.01
N ARG A 276 0.53 15.38 -3.94
CA ARG A 276 -0.61 16.04 -3.30
C ARG A 276 -0.42 17.55 -3.12
N PRO A 277 -1.52 18.35 -3.22
CA PRO A 277 -1.48 19.81 -3.31
C PRO A 277 -1.04 20.54 -2.04
N ASP A 278 -0.98 19.90 -0.89
CA ASP A 278 -0.83 20.56 0.41
C ASP A 278 0.64 20.88 0.78
N GLY A 279 1.53 20.99 -0.20
CA GLY A 279 2.96 21.05 0.00
C GLY A 279 3.60 22.41 -0.23
N GLU A 280 3.27 23.46 0.50
CA GLU A 280 4.19 24.57 0.69
C GLU A 280 5.22 24.20 1.76
N TRP A 281 6.50 24.27 1.38
CA TRP A 281 7.66 23.83 2.17
C TRP A 281 8.06 24.85 3.24
N GLU A 282 7.11 25.48 3.89
CA GLU A 282 7.40 26.35 5.02
C GLU A 282 7.86 25.51 6.22
N ARG A 283 8.85 26.02 6.95
CA ARG A 283 9.27 25.42 8.23
C ARG A 283 8.07 25.36 9.16
N THR A 284 7.74 24.17 9.62
CA THR A 284 6.68 24.00 10.61
C THR A 284 7.00 24.78 11.89
N ARG A 285 6.01 25.48 12.40
CA ARG A 285 6.11 26.16 13.70
C ARG A 285 5.94 25.21 14.89
N PHE A 286 5.51 23.99 14.63
CA PHE A 286 5.18 23.02 15.68
C PHE A 286 6.38 22.18 16.14
N LEU A 287 7.51 22.23 15.46
CA LEU A 287 8.72 21.47 15.84
C LEU A 287 9.47 22.15 17.00
N THR A 288 8.77 22.35 18.12
CA THR A 288 9.27 23.06 19.32
C THR A 288 8.91 22.30 20.60
N GLY A 289 9.52 22.68 21.70
CA GLY A 289 9.22 22.06 23.01
C GLY A 289 9.49 20.55 23.01
N PRO A 290 8.52 19.70 23.36
CA PRO A 290 8.71 18.25 23.44
C PRO A 290 8.63 17.54 22.05
N VAL A 291 8.15 18.23 21.02
CA VAL A 291 7.83 17.62 19.71
C VAL A 291 9.06 16.99 19.03
N PRO A 292 10.25 17.63 19.00
CA PRO A 292 11.44 17.00 18.45
C PRO A 292 11.80 15.68 19.13
N GLY A 293 11.64 15.59 20.46
CA GLY A 293 11.86 14.35 21.22
C GLY A 293 10.83 13.25 20.87
N ILE A 294 9.58 13.62 20.64
CA ILE A 294 8.53 12.66 20.26
C ILE A 294 8.85 12.07 18.86
N VAL A 295 9.18 12.92 17.90
CA VAL A 295 9.59 12.49 16.54
C VAL A 295 10.80 11.57 16.60
N ALA A 296 11.82 11.95 17.36
CA ALA A 296 13.04 11.17 17.54
C ALA A 296 12.79 9.83 18.21
N ASN A 297 11.89 9.77 19.20
CA ASN A 297 11.51 8.51 19.85
C ASN A 297 10.83 7.55 18.89
N HIS A 298 9.98 8.01 17.98
CA HIS A 298 9.41 7.18 16.92
C HIS A 298 10.50 6.63 15.99
N LEU A 299 11.50 7.45 15.64
CA LEU A 299 12.62 7.02 14.80
C LEU A 299 13.46 5.93 15.48
N VAL A 300 13.85 6.16 16.73
CA VAL A 300 14.67 5.19 17.50
C VAL A 300 13.88 3.91 17.77
N PHE A 301 12.61 4.03 18.10
CA PHE A 301 11.73 2.87 18.30
C PHE A 301 11.60 2.03 17.03
N ARG A 302 11.48 2.68 15.86
CA ARG A 302 11.47 1.98 14.56
C ARG A 302 12.77 1.22 14.30
N ALA A 303 13.91 1.81 14.64
CA ALA A 303 15.21 1.12 14.56
C ALA A 303 15.29 -0.08 15.53
N PHE A 304 14.81 0.11 16.75
CA PHE A 304 14.72 -0.95 17.76
C PHE A 304 13.85 -2.11 17.27
N GLU A 305 12.64 -1.85 16.79
CA GLU A 305 11.76 -2.88 16.21
C GLU A 305 12.41 -3.62 15.03
N HIS A 306 13.04 -2.89 14.11
CA HIS A 306 13.71 -3.50 12.95
C HIS A 306 14.84 -4.44 13.36
N LEU A 307 15.68 -4.04 14.31
CA LEU A 307 16.85 -4.81 14.73
C LEU A 307 16.50 -5.97 15.69
N THR A 308 15.43 -5.85 16.47
CA THR A 308 15.01 -6.89 17.41
C THR A 308 13.97 -7.85 16.85
N GLY A 309 13.17 -7.42 15.84
CA GLY A 309 12.18 -8.24 15.16
C GLY A 309 12.78 -9.44 14.42
N GLY A 310 13.86 -9.25 13.66
CA GLY A 310 14.67 -10.30 13.02
C GLY A 310 13.94 -11.15 11.98
N ALA A 311 14.68 -12.12 11.39
CA ALA A 311 14.21 -13.02 10.34
C ALA A 311 13.17 -14.08 10.81
N ASP A 312 12.87 -14.14 12.10
CA ASP A 312 11.91 -15.08 12.69
C ASP A 312 10.51 -14.45 12.90
N ALA A 313 10.23 -13.30 12.27
CA ALA A 313 8.89 -12.74 12.25
C ALA A 313 7.94 -13.78 11.64
N THR A 314 7.00 -14.29 12.46
CA THR A 314 5.98 -15.21 11.96
C THR A 314 5.01 -14.45 11.06
N ALA A 315 4.31 -15.14 10.15
CA ALA A 315 3.29 -14.57 9.28
C ALA A 315 2.24 -13.69 10.02
N ALA A 316 2.05 -13.91 11.32
CA ALA A 316 1.22 -13.09 12.20
C ALA A 316 1.83 -11.70 12.52
N ASP A 317 3.15 -11.53 12.38
CA ASP A 317 3.82 -10.23 12.54
C ASP A 317 3.85 -9.44 11.22
N GLU A 318 3.73 -10.12 10.07
CA GLU A 318 3.61 -9.50 8.75
C GLU A 318 2.24 -8.84 8.54
N ASP A 319 1.20 -9.33 9.24
CA ASP A 319 -0.18 -8.81 9.17
C ASP A 319 -0.40 -7.51 9.97
N ARG A 320 0.61 -6.96 10.65
CA ARG A 320 0.47 -5.65 11.32
C ARG A 320 0.69 -4.51 10.32
N PRO A 321 -0.36 -3.71 10.00
CA PRO A 321 -0.26 -2.61 9.06
C PRO A 321 0.91 -1.65 9.39
N GLY A 322 1.71 -1.31 8.39
CA GLY A 322 2.77 -0.29 8.49
C GLY A 322 4.11 -0.75 9.06
N ARG A 323 4.28 -2.02 9.47
CA ARG A 323 5.53 -2.48 10.11
C ARG A 323 6.66 -2.80 9.14
N ALA A 324 6.35 -3.39 8.00
CA ALA A 324 7.37 -3.92 7.11
C ALA A 324 7.81 -2.94 6.01
N SER A 325 6.88 -2.27 5.34
CA SER A 325 7.13 -1.42 4.16
C SER A 325 6.64 0.01 4.32
N GLY A 326 5.97 0.34 5.45
CA GLY A 326 5.29 1.60 5.63
C GLY A 326 6.09 2.68 6.34
N ALA A 327 5.48 3.85 6.46
CA ALA A 327 5.95 4.97 7.27
C ALA A 327 4.90 5.36 8.31
N VAL A 328 5.35 5.90 9.43
CA VAL A 328 4.47 6.47 10.45
C VAL A 328 4.40 7.97 10.23
N ARG A 329 3.21 8.48 9.99
CA ARG A 329 2.91 9.91 10.00
C ARG A 329 2.64 10.35 11.43
N LEU A 330 3.26 11.44 11.83
CA LEU A 330 2.99 12.18 13.06
C LEU A 330 2.51 13.57 12.67
N ASP A 331 1.31 13.95 13.02
CA ASP A 331 0.79 15.29 12.93
C ASP A 331 1.41 16.13 14.06
N LEU A 332 2.17 17.17 13.71
CA LEU A 332 2.98 17.91 14.69
C LEU A 332 2.16 18.88 15.55
N GLU A 333 0.96 19.26 15.11
CA GLU A 333 0.05 20.09 15.89
C GLU A 333 -0.71 19.27 16.94
N THR A 334 -1.26 18.12 16.53
CA THR A 334 -2.14 17.30 17.37
C THR A 334 -1.43 16.13 18.04
N LEU A 335 -0.22 15.79 17.59
CA LEU A 335 0.58 14.62 17.96
C LEU A 335 -0.11 13.28 17.66
N GLN A 336 -1.13 13.29 16.81
CA GLN A 336 -1.76 12.05 16.35
C GLN A 336 -0.84 11.31 15.40
N THR A 337 -0.78 10.00 15.58
CA THR A 337 0.01 9.11 14.72
C THR A 337 -0.90 8.27 13.85
N SER A 338 -0.47 8.01 12.61
CA SER A 338 -1.10 7.05 11.71
C SER A 338 -0.03 6.26 10.96
N ALA A 339 -0.29 4.98 10.76
CA ALA A 339 0.57 4.12 9.95
C ALA A 339 0.04 4.10 8.51
N HIS A 340 0.95 4.20 7.55
CA HIS A 340 0.66 4.22 6.12
C HIS A 340 1.54 3.20 5.42
N GLU A 341 0.95 2.36 4.59
CA GLU A 341 1.70 1.45 3.73
C GLU A 341 2.31 2.21 2.55
N LEU A 342 3.53 1.88 2.20
CA LEU A 342 4.24 2.49 1.09
C LEU A 342 4.28 1.53 -0.09
N THR A 343 3.54 1.85 -1.13
CA THR A 343 3.67 1.21 -2.44
C THR A 343 4.88 1.79 -3.17
N PRO A 344 5.83 0.96 -3.67
CA PRO A 344 6.95 1.43 -4.47
C PRO A 344 6.49 2.35 -5.60
N HIS A 345 7.25 3.43 -5.85
CA HIS A 345 6.91 4.34 -6.93
C HIS A 345 7.61 3.89 -8.23
N PRO A 346 6.91 3.82 -9.38
CA PRO A 346 7.47 3.28 -10.61
C PRO A 346 8.70 4.02 -11.16
N LEU A 347 8.94 5.27 -10.75
CA LEU A 347 10.16 6.02 -11.10
C LEU A 347 11.40 5.60 -10.31
N VAL A 348 11.24 4.83 -9.23
CA VAL A 348 12.35 4.44 -8.36
C VAL A 348 12.98 3.15 -8.86
N PRO A 349 14.32 3.10 -9.10
CA PRO A 349 15.00 1.90 -9.53
C PRO A 349 14.80 0.73 -8.57
N GLY A 350 14.47 -0.45 -9.11
CA GLY A 350 14.18 -1.66 -8.32
C GLY A 350 12.70 -2.05 -8.31
N ALA A 351 11.79 -1.17 -8.75
CA ALA A 351 10.53 -1.58 -9.33
C ALA A 351 10.88 -2.31 -10.64
N ALA A 352 10.34 -3.53 -10.85
CA ALA A 352 10.78 -4.43 -11.92
C ALA A 352 10.90 -3.75 -13.28
N ASP A 353 11.95 -4.11 -14.04
CA ASP A 353 12.08 -3.73 -15.45
C ASP A 353 10.89 -4.32 -16.23
N GLY A 354 9.95 -3.44 -16.62
CA GLY A 354 8.74 -3.80 -17.35
C GLY A 354 9.00 -4.08 -18.83
N SER A 355 9.91 -5.00 -19.15
CA SER A 355 10.02 -5.51 -20.53
C SER A 355 8.98 -6.60 -20.71
N ALA A 356 7.87 -6.27 -21.41
CA ALA A 356 6.87 -7.26 -21.81
C ALA A 356 7.54 -8.30 -22.75
N ASP A 357 7.82 -9.48 -22.22
CA ASP A 357 8.24 -10.64 -23.00
C ASP A 357 7.00 -11.27 -23.66
N GLU A 358 7.12 -11.81 -24.86
CA GLU A 358 6.05 -12.53 -25.58
C GLU A 358 5.42 -13.63 -24.71
N ARG A 359 6.21 -14.26 -23.84
CA ARG A 359 5.76 -15.24 -22.86
C ARG A 359 4.78 -14.63 -21.85
N ARG A 360 5.05 -13.41 -21.38
CA ARG A 360 4.21 -12.69 -20.40
C ARG A 360 2.82 -12.36 -20.95
N ILE A 361 2.70 -11.98 -22.22
CA ILE A 361 1.40 -11.68 -22.83
C ILE A 361 0.56 -12.95 -23.00
N ARG A 362 1.18 -14.09 -23.31
CA ARG A 362 0.47 -15.39 -23.33
C ARG A 362 0.00 -15.77 -21.93
N ASP A 363 0.83 -15.57 -20.91
CA ASP A 363 0.47 -15.82 -19.52
C ASP A 363 -0.74 -14.98 -19.08
N LEU A 364 -0.83 -13.71 -19.56
CA LEU A 364 -2.00 -12.84 -19.33
C LEU A 364 -3.27 -13.39 -19.99
N ALA A 365 -3.16 -13.95 -21.19
CA ALA A 365 -4.30 -14.51 -21.91
C ALA A 365 -4.87 -15.77 -21.24
N ASP A 366 -4.01 -16.54 -20.58
CA ASP A 366 -4.37 -17.79 -19.87
C ASP A 366 -4.65 -17.57 -18.37
N GLY A 367 -4.48 -16.34 -17.86
CA GLY A 367 -4.64 -15.99 -16.46
C GLY A 367 -6.09 -16.13 -15.96
N ALA A 368 -6.24 -16.31 -14.65
CA ALA A 368 -7.54 -16.39 -13.99
C ALA A 368 -8.24 -15.02 -13.99
N ALA A 369 -9.58 -15.02 -14.10
CA ALA A 369 -10.36 -13.80 -14.02
C ALA A 369 -10.26 -13.18 -12.64
N VAL A 370 -10.12 -11.84 -12.58
CA VAL A 370 -10.18 -11.05 -11.35
C VAL A 370 -11.58 -10.44 -11.25
N ASP A 371 -12.43 -11.02 -10.43
CA ASP A 371 -13.78 -10.51 -10.23
C ASP A 371 -13.83 -9.23 -9.38
N ALA A 372 -15.02 -8.63 -9.21
CA ALA A 372 -15.19 -7.37 -8.50
C ALA A 372 -14.84 -7.47 -7.00
N ALA A 373 -15.18 -8.59 -6.36
CA ALA A 373 -14.90 -8.79 -4.94
C ALA A 373 -13.40 -9.02 -4.70
N GLU A 374 -12.77 -9.80 -5.56
CA GLU A 374 -11.33 -10.03 -5.54
C GLU A 374 -10.54 -8.74 -5.81
N LEU A 375 -10.97 -7.94 -6.81
CA LEU A 375 -10.33 -6.65 -7.07
C LEU A 375 -10.45 -5.70 -5.88
N ALA A 376 -11.64 -5.62 -5.26
CA ALA A 376 -11.86 -4.77 -4.09
C ALA A 376 -10.96 -5.18 -2.89
N ALA A 377 -10.68 -6.47 -2.73
CA ALA A 377 -9.76 -6.97 -1.71
C ALA A 377 -8.29 -6.67 -2.07
N ARG A 378 -7.88 -6.95 -3.30
CA ARG A 378 -6.49 -6.77 -3.77
C ARG A 378 -6.04 -5.30 -3.81
N VAL A 379 -6.98 -4.35 -4.01
CA VAL A 379 -6.66 -2.93 -4.15
C VAL A 379 -6.38 -2.22 -2.83
N VAL A 380 -6.69 -2.85 -1.69
CA VAL A 380 -6.53 -2.26 -0.35
C VAL A 380 -5.12 -1.69 -0.12
N PRO A 381 -4.01 -2.37 -0.43
CA PRO A 381 -2.66 -1.82 -0.25
C PRO A 381 -2.33 -0.62 -1.14
N LEU A 382 -3.06 -0.44 -2.25
CA LEU A 382 -2.91 0.71 -3.15
C LEU A 382 -3.76 1.91 -2.72
N THR A 383 -4.67 1.71 -1.73
CA THR A 383 -5.64 2.73 -1.31
C THR A 383 -5.20 3.37 0.00
N ASP A 384 -4.76 4.60 -0.09
CA ASP A 384 -4.37 5.39 1.08
C ASP A 384 -4.62 6.88 0.81
N VAL A 385 -5.06 7.60 1.86
CA VAL A 385 -5.38 9.04 1.74
C VAL A 385 -4.14 9.91 1.54
N ARG A 386 -2.94 9.42 1.87
CA ARG A 386 -1.68 10.16 1.79
C ARG A 386 -0.69 9.58 0.78
N LEU A 387 -0.48 8.26 0.78
CA LEU A 387 0.55 7.59 0.00
C LEU A 387 -0.02 6.70 -1.12
N GLY A 388 -1.33 6.51 -1.17
CA GLY A 388 -1.96 5.59 -2.12
C GLY A 388 -1.85 6.03 -3.58
N VAL A 389 -1.81 5.03 -4.46
CA VAL A 389 -2.07 5.21 -5.89
C VAL A 389 -3.50 5.69 -6.10
N LEU A 390 -4.41 5.14 -5.30
CA LEU A 390 -5.83 5.46 -5.26
C LEU A 390 -6.19 6.09 -3.92
N GLY A 391 -7.08 7.07 -3.95
CA GLY A 391 -7.77 7.54 -2.77
C GLY A 391 -8.95 6.61 -2.42
N PRO A 392 -9.66 6.87 -1.32
CA PRO A 392 -10.85 6.12 -0.97
C PRO A 392 -11.97 6.35 -1.98
N VAL A 393 -12.73 5.29 -2.26
CA VAL A 393 -13.96 5.36 -3.05
C VAL A 393 -15.01 6.14 -2.25
N SER A 394 -15.70 7.09 -2.88
CA SER A 394 -16.65 7.99 -2.22
C SER A 394 -17.91 8.20 -3.04
N GLU A 395 -19.07 8.07 -2.40
CA GLU A 395 -20.39 8.44 -2.93
C GLU A 395 -20.77 9.91 -2.59
N ALA A 396 -19.96 10.59 -1.74
CA ALA A 396 -20.30 11.88 -1.17
C ALA A 396 -20.68 12.93 -2.23
N HIS A 397 -21.81 13.59 -2.02
CA HIS A 397 -22.40 14.64 -2.85
C HIS A 397 -22.91 14.19 -4.24
N LEU A 398 -22.82 12.91 -4.57
CA LEU A 398 -23.31 12.39 -5.87
C LEU A 398 -24.73 11.84 -5.73
N GLU A 399 -25.56 12.09 -6.77
CA GLU A 399 -26.90 11.50 -6.86
C GLU A 399 -26.78 9.97 -7.01
N GLN A 400 -27.51 9.23 -6.17
CA GLN A 400 -27.40 7.78 -6.06
C GLN A 400 -28.61 7.02 -6.64
N PHE A 401 -29.48 7.71 -7.35
CA PHE A 401 -30.64 7.09 -7.97
C PHE A 401 -30.91 7.65 -9.40
N PRO A 402 -31.18 6.79 -10.38
CA PRO A 402 -31.44 5.35 -10.32
C PRO A 402 -30.18 4.46 -10.34
N LEU A 403 -29.01 5.02 -10.64
CA LEU A 403 -27.72 4.31 -10.64
C LEU A 403 -26.88 4.76 -9.44
N ARG A 404 -26.11 3.84 -8.90
CA ARG A 404 -25.04 4.18 -7.96
C ARG A 404 -23.90 4.82 -8.71
N VAL A 405 -23.37 5.92 -8.17
CA VAL A 405 -22.23 6.64 -8.73
C VAL A 405 -21.20 6.85 -7.63
N VAL A 406 -19.97 6.49 -7.92
CA VAL A 406 -18.84 6.71 -7.03
C VAL A 406 -17.76 7.51 -7.72
N ARG A 407 -17.02 8.27 -6.94
CA ARG A 407 -15.83 8.97 -7.38
C ARG A 407 -14.60 8.37 -6.73
N LEU A 408 -13.48 8.39 -7.43
CA LEU A 408 -12.19 7.90 -7.00
C LEU A 408 -11.11 8.90 -7.39
N ALA A 409 -10.29 9.33 -6.43
CA ALA A 409 -9.10 10.11 -6.69
C ALA A 409 -7.95 9.16 -7.10
N VAL A 410 -7.21 9.54 -8.13
CA VAL A 410 -6.10 8.75 -8.68
C VAL A 410 -4.86 9.62 -8.77
N THR A 411 -3.73 9.16 -8.29
CA THR A 411 -2.47 9.89 -8.38
C THR A 411 -2.02 10.02 -9.84
N ASP A 412 -1.75 11.25 -10.28
CA ASP A 412 -1.17 11.53 -11.59
C ASP A 412 0.35 11.70 -11.47
N PRO A 413 1.15 10.76 -12.00
CA PRO A 413 2.61 10.85 -11.90
C PRO A 413 3.22 12.08 -12.61
N HIS A 414 2.49 12.65 -13.58
CA HIS A 414 2.95 13.83 -14.32
C HIS A 414 2.59 15.15 -13.64
N ARG A 415 1.60 15.14 -12.75
CA ARG A 415 1.12 16.34 -12.05
C ARG A 415 1.08 16.11 -10.55
N PRO A 416 2.24 16.10 -9.90
CA PRO A 416 2.30 16.03 -8.45
C PRO A 416 1.38 17.09 -7.84
N GLY A 417 0.56 16.70 -6.91
CA GLY A 417 -0.35 17.60 -6.23
C GLY A 417 -1.74 17.79 -6.86
N THR A 418 -1.98 17.27 -8.06
CA THR A 418 -3.29 17.37 -8.72
C THR A 418 -3.80 15.98 -9.07
N PRO A 419 -4.51 15.29 -8.16
CA PRO A 419 -5.04 13.97 -8.46
C PRO A 419 -6.08 14.04 -9.59
N LEU A 420 -6.11 13.01 -10.41
CA LEU A 420 -7.19 12.79 -11.35
C LEU A 420 -8.43 12.35 -10.57
N THR A 421 -9.60 12.79 -11.00
CA THR A 421 -10.86 12.22 -10.53
C THR A 421 -11.43 11.33 -11.60
N VAL A 422 -11.74 10.09 -11.25
CA VAL A 422 -12.47 9.16 -12.10
C VAL A 422 -13.78 8.78 -11.42
N TRP A 423 -14.75 8.37 -12.23
CA TRP A 423 -16.06 7.96 -11.76
C TRP A 423 -16.34 6.53 -12.19
N GLY A 424 -17.14 5.83 -11.39
CA GLY A 424 -17.72 4.56 -11.72
C GLY A 424 -19.22 4.62 -11.46
N ALA A 425 -20.00 3.93 -12.29
CA ALA A 425 -21.43 3.82 -12.13
C ALA A 425 -21.88 2.37 -12.30
N GLY A 426 -22.95 2.00 -11.60
CA GLY A 426 -23.50 0.66 -11.63
C GLY A 426 -24.92 0.59 -11.08
N SER A 427 -25.57 -0.57 -11.20
CA SER A 427 -26.89 -0.82 -10.61
C SER A 427 -26.84 -0.90 -9.07
N ASP A 428 -25.67 -1.17 -8.52
CA ASP A 428 -25.39 -1.24 -7.10
C ASP A 428 -23.96 -0.70 -6.80
N PHE A 429 -23.63 -0.58 -5.51
CA PHE A 429 -22.35 -0.05 -5.09
C PHE A 429 -21.15 -0.93 -5.53
N PRO A 430 -21.17 -2.28 -5.41
CA PRO A 430 -20.07 -3.12 -5.88
C PRO A 430 -19.75 -2.93 -7.37
N GLN A 431 -20.75 -2.80 -8.23
CA GLN A 431 -20.54 -2.56 -9.66
C GLN A 431 -19.96 -1.17 -9.93
N ALA A 432 -20.48 -0.14 -9.23
CA ALA A 432 -19.97 1.22 -9.36
C ALA A 432 -18.50 1.30 -8.88
N GLN A 433 -18.19 0.63 -7.77
CA GLN A 433 -16.83 0.51 -7.23
C GLN A 433 -15.89 -0.21 -8.20
N ASP A 434 -16.26 -1.37 -8.72
CA ASP A 434 -15.47 -2.13 -9.68
C ASP A 434 -15.16 -1.30 -10.93
N ALA A 435 -16.16 -0.61 -11.47
CA ALA A 435 -15.99 0.29 -12.62
C ALA A 435 -14.99 1.42 -12.32
N ALA A 436 -15.10 2.07 -11.15
CA ALA A 436 -14.19 3.13 -10.75
C ALA A 436 -12.75 2.63 -10.54
N LEU A 437 -12.58 1.47 -9.90
CA LEU A 437 -11.27 0.88 -9.64
C LEU A 437 -10.55 0.50 -10.93
N ARG A 438 -11.20 -0.22 -11.85
CA ARG A 438 -10.62 -0.58 -13.15
C ARG A 438 -10.24 0.64 -13.96
N HIS A 439 -11.13 1.64 -14.01
CA HIS A 439 -10.87 2.91 -14.68
C HIS A 439 -9.70 3.66 -14.04
N GLY A 440 -9.67 3.75 -12.70
CA GLY A 440 -8.60 4.43 -11.96
C GLY A 440 -7.23 3.80 -12.15
N LEU A 441 -7.14 2.47 -12.09
CA LEU A 441 -5.89 1.75 -12.32
C LEU A 441 -5.40 1.93 -13.77
N ALA A 442 -6.31 1.87 -14.75
CA ALA A 442 -5.97 2.14 -16.14
C ALA A 442 -5.49 3.59 -16.36
N ALA A 443 -6.14 4.56 -15.69
CA ALA A 443 -5.77 5.97 -15.74
C ALA A 443 -4.38 6.24 -15.14
N HIS A 444 -4.03 5.56 -14.05
CA HIS A 444 -2.71 5.62 -13.44
C HIS A 444 -1.65 5.02 -14.37
N CYS A 445 -1.86 3.80 -14.84
CA CYS A 445 -0.85 3.07 -15.63
C CYS A 445 -0.56 3.71 -16.99
N VAL A 446 -1.57 4.23 -17.69
CA VAL A 446 -1.35 4.91 -18.97
C VAL A 446 -0.53 6.20 -18.85
N ARG A 447 -0.39 6.72 -17.62
CA ARG A 447 0.46 7.88 -17.28
C ARG A 447 1.79 7.47 -16.66
N SER A 448 1.79 6.51 -15.73
CA SER A 448 3.00 6.07 -15.01
C SER A 448 4.09 5.56 -15.94
N THR A 449 3.73 4.77 -16.93
CA THR A 449 4.72 4.12 -17.80
C THR A 449 5.42 5.12 -18.71
N ALA A 450 4.76 6.21 -19.09
CA ALA A 450 5.40 7.28 -19.88
C ALA A 450 6.56 7.97 -19.12
N THR A 451 6.48 8.01 -17.79
CA THR A 451 7.54 8.61 -16.95
C THR A 451 8.70 7.67 -16.70
N THR A 452 8.49 6.36 -16.77
CA THR A 452 9.51 5.34 -16.48
C THR A 452 10.26 4.87 -17.71
N THR A 453 9.66 4.98 -18.90
CA THR A 453 10.21 4.40 -20.13
C THR A 453 11.24 5.32 -20.77
N ARG A 454 12.50 4.90 -20.81
CA ARG A 454 13.61 5.55 -21.53
C ARG A 454 13.78 5.01 -22.95
N VAL A 455 12.77 4.34 -23.50
CA VAL A 455 12.78 3.72 -24.82
C VAL A 455 11.82 4.46 -25.74
N ASP A 456 12.11 4.48 -27.04
CA ASP A 456 11.28 5.15 -28.04
C ASP A 456 10.02 4.36 -28.40
N SER A 457 10.02 3.05 -28.14
CA SER A 457 8.90 2.16 -28.43
C SER A 457 8.74 1.08 -27.35
N VAL A 458 7.50 0.64 -27.18
CA VAL A 458 7.13 -0.49 -26.31
C VAL A 458 6.61 -1.64 -27.14
N ARG A 459 6.65 -2.84 -26.57
CA ARG A 459 6.13 -4.04 -27.25
C ARG A 459 4.62 -4.16 -27.06
N GLY A 460 3.92 -4.49 -28.13
CA GLY A 460 2.53 -4.89 -28.13
C GLY A 460 2.34 -6.15 -28.98
N VAL A 461 1.17 -6.74 -28.93
CA VAL A 461 0.80 -7.91 -29.72
C VAL A 461 -0.22 -7.52 -30.76
N SER A 462 0.06 -7.86 -32.02
CA SER A 462 -0.91 -7.74 -33.11
C SER A 462 -2.12 -8.64 -32.84
N LEU A 463 -3.31 -8.05 -32.81
CA LEU A 463 -4.55 -8.81 -32.62
C LEU A 463 -4.91 -9.67 -33.86
N LEU A 464 -4.26 -9.43 -35.00
CA LEU A 464 -4.32 -10.27 -36.16
C LEU A 464 -3.01 -11.08 -36.28
N GLY A 465 -3.07 -12.37 -35.96
CA GLY A 465 -1.94 -13.29 -36.09
C GLY A 465 -0.97 -13.36 -34.90
N GLY A 466 -1.17 -12.58 -33.84
CA GLY A 466 -0.43 -12.73 -32.58
C GLY A 466 1.06 -12.33 -32.61
N ALA A 467 1.53 -11.67 -33.66
CA ALA A 467 2.93 -11.28 -33.80
C ALA A 467 3.27 -10.04 -32.94
N ASP A 468 4.50 -10.03 -32.40
CA ASP A 468 5.03 -8.87 -31.69
C ASP A 468 5.14 -7.65 -32.62
N ARG A 469 4.79 -6.50 -32.08
CA ARG A 469 4.87 -5.20 -32.74
C ARG A 469 5.50 -4.16 -31.82
N ALA A 470 6.45 -3.40 -32.35
CA ALA A 470 6.94 -2.20 -31.68
C ALA A 470 5.94 -1.05 -31.89
N VAL A 471 5.48 -0.44 -30.79
CA VAL A 471 4.54 0.68 -30.79
C VAL A 471 5.26 1.90 -30.21
N PRO A 472 5.27 3.06 -30.90
CA PRO A 472 5.89 4.27 -30.38
C PRO A 472 5.27 4.70 -29.04
N VAL A 473 6.10 5.04 -28.05
CA VAL A 473 5.67 5.44 -26.70
C VAL A 473 4.58 6.52 -26.71
N PRO A 474 4.65 7.59 -27.55
CA PRO A 474 3.60 8.62 -27.57
C PRO A 474 2.23 8.14 -28.09
N ARG A 475 2.18 6.97 -28.72
CA ARG A 475 0.90 6.36 -29.19
C ARG A 475 0.22 5.57 -28.06
N VAL A 476 0.98 5.15 -27.07
CA VAL A 476 0.50 4.31 -25.96
C VAL A 476 0.23 5.14 -24.73
N PHE A 477 1.14 6.02 -24.33
CA PHE A 477 1.09 6.74 -23.07
C PHE A 477 0.78 8.22 -23.26
N VAL A 478 0.18 8.81 -22.23
CA VAL A 478 -0.11 10.24 -22.17
C VAL A 478 1.13 10.98 -21.69
N SER A 479 1.52 12.03 -22.40
CA SER A 479 2.61 12.90 -21.98
C SER A 479 2.13 14.02 -21.04
N ALA A 480 3.07 14.61 -20.28
CA ALA A 480 2.77 15.71 -19.36
C ALA A 480 2.15 16.95 -20.04
N GLY A 481 2.38 17.12 -21.36
CA GLY A 481 1.84 18.23 -22.17
C GLY A 481 0.42 17.99 -22.71
N ASP A 482 -0.04 16.74 -22.71
CA ASP A 482 -1.37 16.41 -23.20
C ASP A 482 -2.41 16.86 -22.17
N SER A 483 -3.07 17.96 -22.45
CA SER A 483 -4.20 18.49 -21.67
C SER A 483 -5.43 17.60 -21.85
N ALA A 484 -5.38 16.38 -21.37
CA ALA A 484 -6.56 15.56 -21.28
C ALA A 484 -7.53 16.16 -20.27
N VAL A 485 -8.80 16.22 -20.62
CA VAL A 485 -9.87 16.54 -19.68
C VAL A 485 -9.73 15.64 -18.45
N PRO A 486 -9.76 16.17 -17.22
CA PRO A 486 -9.64 15.35 -16.02
C PRO A 486 -10.57 14.13 -16.07
N GLY A 487 -10.06 12.93 -15.77
CA GLY A 487 -10.83 11.69 -15.82
C GLY A 487 -10.97 11.04 -17.21
N PHE A 488 -10.43 11.63 -18.26
CA PHE A 488 -10.51 11.08 -19.60
C PHE A 488 -9.36 10.10 -19.88
N LEU A 489 -9.69 8.87 -20.28
CA LEU A 489 -8.70 7.91 -20.79
C LEU A 489 -8.44 8.13 -22.30
N PRO A 490 -7.20 7.93 -22.76
CA PRO A 490 -6.93 7.87 -24.19
C PRO A 490 -7.71 6.72 -24.85
N VAL A 491 -8.15 6.90 -26.11
CA VAL A 491 -8.95 5.91 -26.85
C VAL A 491 -8.28 4.53 -26.86
N GLY A 492 -9.04 3.49 -26.51
CA GLY A 492 -8.55 2.12 -26.47
C GLY A 492 -7.88 1.71 -25.16
N THR A 493 -7.90 2.56 -24.12
CA THR A 493 -7.41 2.20 -22.78
C THR A 493 -8.52 1.53 -21.99
N ALA A 494 -8.26 0.33 -21.45
CA ALA A 494 -9.24 -0.43 -20.69
C ALA A 494 -8.60 -1.29 -19.59
N GLY A 495 -9.39 -1.55 -18.55
CA GLY A 495 -9.12 -2.54 -17.53
C GLY A 495 -10.32 -3.45 -17.34
N ALA A 496 -10.12 -4.78 -17.31
CA ALA A 496 -11.20 -5.75 -17.21
C ALA A 496 -10.86 -6.92 -16.29
N ALA A 497 -11.82 -7.84 -16.11
CA ALA A 497 -11.63 -9.06 -15.32
C ALA A 497 -10.65 -10.05 -15.98
N THR A 498 -10.53 -9.99 -17.30
CA THR A 498 -9.67 -10.86 -18.11
C THR A 498 -8.95 -10.05 -19.18
N TRP A 499 -7.84 -10.58 -19.70
CA TRP A 499 -7.13 -9.98 -20.83
C TRP A 499 -8.02 -9.80 -22.05
N ALA A 500 -8.77 -10.85 -22.44
CA ALA A 500 -9.69 -10.77 -23.57
C ALA A 500 -10.74 -9.68 -23.38
N GLY A 501 -11.34 -9.57 -22.19
CA GLY A 501 -12.29 -8.52 -21.85
C GLY A 501 -11.70 -7.11 -21.93
N ALA A 502 -10.44 -6.92 -21.52
CA ALA A 502 -9.76 -5.63 -21.64
C ALA A 502 -9.51 -5.25 -23.10
N VAL A 503 -9.06 -6.19 -23.93
CA VAL A 503 -8.89 -5.98 -25.38
C VAL A 503 -10.24 -5.66 -26.07
N GLU A 504 -11.30 -6.40 -25.74
CA GLU A 504 -12.65 -6.15 -26.26
C GLU A 504 -13.13 -4.72 -25.94
N GLN A 505 -12.98 -4.30 -24.69
CA GLN A 505 -13.36 -2.94 -24.27
C GLN A 505 -12.53 -1.87 -24.98
N GLY A 506 -11.21 -2.08 -25.11
CA GLY A 506 -10.34 -1.16 -25.83
C GLY A 506 -10.72 -1.02 -27.32
N LEU A 507 -11.07 -2.11 -27.98
CA LEU A 507 -11.55 -2.09 -29.38
C LEU A 507 -12.91 -1.40 -29.52
N LEU A 508 -13.87 -1.69 -28.62
CA LEU A 508 -15.19 -1.05 -28.64
C LEU A 508 -15.11 0.46 -28.37
N ASP A 509 -14.13 0.92 -27.56
CA ASP A 509 -13.91 2.35 -27.35
C ASP A 509 -13.47 3.07 -28.64
N HIS A 510 -12.67 2.43 -29.49
CA HIS A 510 -12.37 2.96 -30.84
C HIS A 510 -13.62 3.09 -31.72
N VAL A 511 -14.52 2.11 -31.67
CA VAL A 511 -15.78 2.15 -32.43
C VAL A 511 -16.68 3.25 -31.92
N LEU A 512 -16.86 3.36 -30.60
CA LEU A 512 -17.70 4.39 -29.99
C LEU A 512 -17.23 5.82 -30.30
N ARG A 513 -15.93 6.07 -30.25
CA ARG A 513 -15.37 7.41 -30.50
C ARG A 513 -15.24 7.75 -31.99
N GLY A 514 -15.28 6.74 -32.85
CA GLY A 514 -15.39 6.92 -34.29
C GLY A 514 -16.82 7.12 -34.76
N ALA A 515 -17.81 6.96 -33.86
CA ALA A 515 -19.20 7.19 -34.21
C ALA A 515 -19.45 8.68 -34.54
N PRO A 516 -20.12 9.01 -35.64
CA PRO A 516 -20.31 10.39 -36.06
C PRO A 516 -21.15 11.15 -35.03
N ALA A 517 -20.59 12.19 -34.44
CA ALA A 517 -21.29 13.11 -33.55
C ALA A 517 -22.25 13.95 -34.39
N GLY A 518 -23.56 13.78 -34.18
CA GLY A 518 -24.60 14.74 -34.63
C GLY A 518 -24.96 14.75 -36.13
N THR A 519 -24.56 13.77 -36.92
CA THR A 519 -24.98 13.65 -38.31
C THR A 519 -26.28 12.86 -38.42
N ALA A 520 -27.14 13.27 -39.42
CA ALA A 520 -28.43 12.66 -39.70
C ALA A 520 -28.32 11.14 -39.82
N LEU A 521 -28.80 10.44 -38.81
CA LEU A 521 -28.87 8.99 -38.77
C LEU A 521 -29.74 8.47 -39.87
N LYS A 522 -29.26 7.57 -40.69
CA LYS A 522 -30.12 6.81 -41.60
C LYS A 522 -31.06 6.00 -40.74
N THR A 523 -32.31 6.43 -40.67
CA THR A 523 -33.37 5.82 -39.87
C THR A 523 -33.72 4.46 -40.49
N THR A 524 -33.32 3.38 -39.89
CA THR A 524 -33.91 2.06 -40.14
C THR A 524 -34.83 1.74 -38.97
N ASP A 525 -36.10 1.96 -39.19
CA ASP A 525 -37.29 1.49 -38.47
C ASP A 525 -37.47 1.87 -36.98
N HIS A 526 -38.55 2.66 -36.70
CA HIS A 526 -39.01 3.05 -35.36
C HIS A 526 -39.47 1.89 -34.43
N ARG A 527 -39.40 0.64 -34.88
CA ARG A 527 -39.80 -0.55 -34.11
C ARG A 527 -38.66 -1.21 -33.34
N ALA A 528 -37.49 -0.60 -33.30
CA ALA A 528 -36.27 -1.23 -32.80
C ALA A 528 -36.32 -1.57 -31.30
N THR A 529 -37.01 -0.80 -30.47
CA THR A 529 -37.04 -1.04 -29.01
C THR A 529 -37.94 -2.21 -28.60
N GLU A 530 -39.01 -2.49 -29.37
CA GLU A 530 -39.94 -3.60 -29.07
C GLU A 530 -39.47 -4.96 -29.63
N GLN A 531 -38.55 -4.95 -30.61
CA GLN A 531 -38.08 -6.14 -31.32
C GLN A 531 -36.67 -6.60 -30.91
N LEU A 532 -36.00 -5.86 -30.01
CA LEU A 532 -34.66 -6.20 -29.53
C LEU A 532 -34.75 -7.35 -28.51
N ASP A 533 -33.85 -8.31 -28.65
CA ASP A 533 -33.63 -9.32 -27.61
C ASP A 533 -32.90 -8.66 -26.42
N LEU A 534 -33.73 -8.17 -25.46
CA LEU A 534 -33.24 -7.35 -24.35
C LEU A 534 -32.74 -8.23 -23.19
N THR A 535 -31.56 -7.94 -22.72
CA THR A 535 -31.08 -8.48 -21.42
C THR A 535 -31.99 -7.99 -20.28
N ALA A 536 -31.89 -8.65 -19.12
CA ALA A 536 -32.59 -8.19 -17.91
C ALA A 536 -32.16 -6.75 -17.51
N GLY A 537 -30.86 -6.43 -17.67
CA GLY A 537 -30.31 -5.10 -17.44
C GLY A 537 -30.87 -4.04 -18.38
N ALA A 538 -30.89 -4.34 -19.67
CA ALA A 538 -31.47 -3.44 -20.68
C ALA A 538 -32.96 -3.14 -20.42
N ARG A 539 -33.75 -4.14 -20.03
CA ARG A 539 -35.16 -3.95 -19.65
C ARG A 539 -35.29 -3.02 -18.45
N ARG A 540 -34.51 -3.26 -17.40
CA ARG A 540 -34.51 -2.38 -16.22
C ARG A 540 -34.15 -0.95 -16.57
N PHE A 541 -33.15 -0.72 -17.42
CA PHE A 541 -32.79 0.63 -17.85
C PHE A 541 -33.92 1.31 -18.68
N LEU A 542 -34.61 0.55 -19.54
CA LEU A 542 -35.79 1.05 -20.26
C LEU A 542 -36.90 1.46 -19.30
N ASP A 543 -37.23 0.61 -18.32
CA ASP A 543 -38.28 0.91 -17.35
C ASP A 543 -37.95 2.18 -16.54
N LEU A 544 -36.68 2.34 -16.15
CA LEU A 544 -36.23 3.54 -15.42
C LEU A 544 -36.25 4.80 -16.31
N LEU A 545 -35.85 4.70 -17.57
CA LEU A 545 -35.93 5.82 -18.52
C LEU A 545 -37.38 6.22 -18.84
N ALA A 546 -38.30 5.25 -18.85
CA ALA A 546 -39.74 5.53 -19.07
C ALA A 546 -40.35 6.42 -17.98
N VAL A 547 -39.79 6.40 -16.75
CA VAL A 547 -40.22 7.28 -15.64
C VAL A 547 -39.99 8.76 -15.97
N SER A 548 -39.02 9.08 -16.85
CA SER A 548 -38.75 10.45 -17.28
C SER A 548 -39.95 11.12 -18.01
N GLY A 549 -40.85 10.32 -18.62
CA GLY A 549 -41.90 10.81 -19.49
C GLY A 549 -41.42 11.36 -20.83
N GLU A 550 -40.10 11.33 -21.09
CA GLU A 550 -39.53 11.80 -22.36
C GLU A 550 -39.55 10.69 -23.41
N THR A 551 -39.69 11.07 -24.70
CA THR A 551 -39.67 10.09 -25.79
C THR A 551 -38.28 9.53 -25.99
N LEU A 552 -38.16 8.19 -25.93
CA LEU A 552 -36.93 7.45 -26.24
C LEU A 552 -36.99 6.98 -27.70
N THR A 553 -35.94 7.28 -28.47
CA THR A 553 -35.74 6.75 -29.82
C THR A 553 -34.39 6.02 -29.90
N ALA A 554 -34.36 4.92 -30.66
CA ALA A 554 -33.18 4.13 -30.90
C ALA A 554 -32.96 3.95 -32.41
N HIS A 555 -31.70 4.06 -32.83
CA HIS A 555 -31.29 3.92 -34.22
C HIS A 555 -30.08 3.00 -34.32
N THR A 556 -30.06 2.11 -35.31
CA THR A 556 -28.85 1.38 -35.66
C THR A 556 -27.93 2.28 -36.46
N VAL A 557 -26.62 2.16 -36.19
CA VAL A 557 -25.57 2.89 -36.90
C VAL A 557 -24.71 1.89 -37.65
N ASP A 558 -24.22 2.26 -38.84
CA ASP A 558 -23.27 1.43 -39.58
C ASP A 558 -22.00 1.26 -38.77
N ALA A 559 -21.61 0.02 -38.53
CA ALA A 559 -20.48 -0.37 -37.73
C ALA A 559 -19.57 -1.36 -38.49
N PRO A 560 -18.30 -1.46 -38.13
CA PRO A 560 -17.43 -2.50 -38.66
C PRO A 560 -17.98 -3.91 -38.42
N ALA A 561 -17.60 -4.86 -39.29
CA ALA A 561 -18.05 -6.24 -39.19
C ALA A 561 -17.80 -6.85 -37.79
N GLY A 562 -18.76 -7.55 -37.26
CA GLY A 562 -18.69 -8.19 -35.93
C GLY A 562 -19.03 -7.27 -34.76
N VAL A 563 -19.43 -6.02 -35.00
CA VAL A 563 -19.88 -5.09 -33.95
C VAL A 563 -21.26 -4.56 -34.26
N HIS A 564 -22.08 -4.39 -33.23
CA HIS A 564 -23.34 -3.71 -33.26
C HIS A 564 -23.18 -2.33 -32.61
N LEU A 565 -23.72 -1.29 -33.28
CA LEU A 565 -23.65 0.09 -32.79
C LEU A 565 -25.07 0.70 -32.86
N TYR A 566 -25.50 1.24 -31.74
CA TYR A 566 -26.79 1.92 -31.61
C TYR A 566 -26.59 3.32 -31.09
N THR A 567 -27.46 4.23 -31.52
CA THR A 567 -27.62 5.57 -30.94
C THR A 567 -28.99 5.66 -30.29
N PHE A 568 -29.01 6.14 -29.07
CA PHE A 568 -30.22 6.37 -28.30
C PHE A 568 -30.40 7.86 -28.06
N ARG A 569 -31.63 8.35 -28.19
CA ARG A 569 -31.98 9.73 -27.88
C ARG A 569 -33.16 9.76 -26.91
N LEU A 570 -33.02 10.55 -25.85
CA LEU A 570 -34.09 10.83 -24.89
C LEU A 570 -34.49 12.30 -24.98
N GLY A 571 -35.75 12.56 -25.31
CA GLY A 571 -36.31 13.89 -25.53
C GLY A 571 -36.27 14.37 -26.99
N ALA A 572 -36.77 15.60 -27.23
CA ALA A 572 -36.90 16.19 -28.54
C ALA A 572 -35.61 16.84 -29.06
N GLU A 573 -35.44 16.90 -30.40
CA GLU A 573 -34.39 17.68 -31.04
C GLU A 573 -34.58 19.19 -30.81
N PRO A 574 -33.48 19.95 -30.69
CA PRO A 574 -32.05 19.54 -30.59
C PRO A 574 -31.57 19.31 -29.17
N THR A 575 -32.41 19.42 -28.15
CA THR A 575 -32.05 19.47 -26.74
C THR A 575 -32.02 18.11 -26.04
N GLY A 576 -32.46 17.04 -26.72
CA GLY A 576 -32.49 15.69 -26.17
C GLY A 576 -31.10 15.15 -25.89
N LEU A 577 -30.98 14.29 -24.86
CA LEU A 577 -29.76 13.56 -24.59
C LEU A 577 -29.50 12.52 -25.67
N VAL A 578 -28.25 12.38 -26.10
CA VAL A 578 -27.83 11.40 -27.10
C VAL A 578 -26.66 10.61 -26.60
N GLU A 579 -26.81 9.29 -26.60
CA GLU A 579 -25.72 8.35 -26.21
C GLU A 579 -25.61 7.19 -27.20
N HIS A 580 -24.42 6.60 -27.24
CA HIS A 580 -24.12 5.49 -28.12
C HIS A 580 -23.82 4.23 -27.31
N GLY A 581 -24.20 3.08 -27.85
CA GLY A 581 -23.84 1.78 -27.29
C GLY A 581 -23.25 0.86 -28.35
N ALA A 582 -22.11 0.28 -28.07
CA ALA A 582 -21.44 -0.70 -28.92
C ALA A 582 -21.27 -2.04 -28.19
N GLY A 583 -21.30 -3.14 -28.93
CA GLY A 583 -21.12 -4.48 -28.40
C GLY A 583 -20.89 -5.50 -29.51
N PHE A 584 -20.40 -6.68 -29.15
CA PHE A 584 -20.24 -7.81 -30.07
C PHE A 584 -21.54 -8.54 -30.33
N THR A 585 -22.58 -8.25 -29.55
CA THR A 585 -23.95 -8.65 -29.80
C THR A 585 -24.89 -7.43 -29.75
N ALA A 586 -26.06 -7.53 -30.40
CA ALA A 586 -27.04 -6.47 -30.36
C ALA A 586 -27.53 -6.19 -28.92
N ALA A 587 -27.74 -7.21 -28.13
CA ALA A 587 -28.16 -7.11 -26.73
C ALA A 587 -27.13 -6.36 -25.86
N GLU A 588 -25.85 -6.64 -26.01
CA GLU A 588 -24.76 -5.91 -25.32
C GLU A 588 -24.72 -4.44 -25.72
N ALA A 589 -24.80 -4.15 -27.00
CA ALA A 589 -24.79 -2.78 -27.50
C ALA A 589 -25.96 -1.96 -26.97
N VAL A 590 -27.17 -2.57 -26.95
CA VAL A 590 -28.38 -1.94 -26.40
C VAL A 590 -28.26 -1.68 -24.91
N GLU A 591 -27.82 -2.67 -24.12
CA GLU A 591 -27.63 -2.52 -22.68
C GLU A 591 -26.63 -1.42 -22.35
N ALA A 592 -25.47 -1.42 -23.02
CA ALA A 592 -24.44 -0.40 -22.84
C ALA A 592 -24.94 1.01 -23.16
N GLY A 593 -25.67 1.17 -24.27
CA GLY A 593 -26.21 2.48 -24.71
C GLY A 593 -27.31 3.01 -23.78
N LEU A 594 -28.22 2.15 -23.36
CA LEU A 594 -29.29 2.53 -22.42
C LEU A 594 -28.74 2.88 -21.03
N GLY A 595 -27.78 2.12 -20.54
CA GLY A 595 -27.11 2.42 -19.26
C GLY A 595 -26.41 3.77 -19.30
N ARG A 596 -25.70 4.09 -20.38
CA ARG A 596 -25.06 5.40 -20.59
C ARG A 596 -26.10 6.54 -20.66
N LEU A 597 -27.17 6.32 -21.39
CA LEU A 597 -28.25 7.31 -21.50
C LEU A 597 -28.90 7.56 -20.14
N LEU A 598 -29.15 6.52 -19.35
CA LEU A 598 -29.68 6.62 -17.99
C LEU A 598 -28.75 7.42 -17.07
N LEU A 599 -27.43 7.17 -17.16
CA LEU A 599 -26.44 7.93 -16.40
C LEU A 599 -26.41 9.41 -16.82
N ALA A 600 -26.49 9.70 -18.14
CA ALA A 600 -26.55 11.06 -18.64
C ALA A 600 -27.83 11.78 -18.18
N TRP A 601 -28.96 11.07 -18.15
CA TRP A 601 -30.23 11.59 -17.63
C TRP A 601 -30.14 11.90 -16.13
N GLN A 602 -29.59 10.99 -15.35
CA GLN A 602 -29.34 11.19 -13.90
C GLN A 602 -28.46 12.42 -13.67
N ALA A 603 -27.31 12.52 -14.35
CA ALA A 603 -26.39 13.64 -14.24
C ALA A 603 -27.05 14.98 -14.58
N ARG A 604 -27.83 15.03 -15.67
CA ARG A 604 -28.59 16.22 -16.08
C ARG A 604 -29.61 16.66 -15.01
N ASN A 605 -30.38 15.72 -14.48
CA ASN A 605 -31.41 16.01 -13.48
C ASN A 605 -30.82 16.42 -12.13
N ALA A 606 -29.68 15.87 -11.74
CA ALA A 606 -28.95 16.24 -10.52
C ALA A 606 -28.15 17.55 -10.67
N GLY A 607 -28.01 18.08 -11.90
CA GLY A 607 -27.09 19.20 -12.16
C GLY A 607 -25.63 18.87 -11.96
N GLN A 608 -25.26 17.60 -12.09
CA GLN A 608 -23.93 17.05 -11.79
C GLN A 608 -23.27 16.53 -13.07
N SER A 609 -22.83 17.44 -13.93
CA SER A 609 -22.26 17.11 -15.24
C SER A 609 -20.90 16.42 -15.16
N GLU A 610 -20.24 16.42 -14.00
CA GLU A 610 -18.91 15.86 -13.80
C GLU A 610 -18.83 14.35 -14.02
N TYR A 611 -19.90 13.61 -13.75
CA TYR A 611 -19.98 12.18 -14.05
C TYR A 611 -20.83 11.85 -15.28
N ALA A 612 -21.23 12.86 -16.04
CA ALA A 612 -21.91 12.64 -17.32
C ALA A 612 -21.07 11.68 -18.18
N PRO A 613 -21.70 10.76 -18.95
CA PRO A 613 -20.99 9.60 -19.45
C PRO A 613 -19.74 9.95 -20.23
N CYS A 614 -18.63 9.58 -19.64
CA CYS A 614 -17.38 9.43 -20.36
C CYS A 614 -17.50 8.16 -21.22
N PRO A 615 -16.98 8.14 -22.45
CA PRO A 615 -16.96 6.96 -23.32
C PRO A 615 -16.46 5.67 -22.65
N ALA A 616 -15.61 5.78 -21.63
CA ALA A 616 -15.03 4.64 -20.93
C ALA A 616 -15.94 3.96 -19.89
N VAL A 617 -17.06 4.57 -19.48
CA VAL A 617 -17.97 3.96 -18.50
C VAL A 617 -18.80 2.86 -19.16
N ASN A 618 -18.49 1.61 -18.82
CA ASN A 618 -19.20 0.44 -19.32
C ASN A 618 -20.14 -0.11 -18.24
N LEU A 619 -21.43 0.17 -18.36
CA LEU A 619 -22.46 -0.22 -17.41
C LEU A 619 -23.05 -1.62 -17.70
N ARG A 620 -22.25 -2.57 -18.15
CA ARG A 620 -22.74 -3.93 -18.37
C ARG A 620 -23.08 -4.59 -17.05
N THR A 621 -24.32 -5.03 -16.90
CA THR A 621 -24.77 -5.83 -15.75
C THR A 621 -24.51 -7.32 -15.94
N SER A 622 -24.29 -7.78 -17.16
CA SER A 622 -23.86 -9.13 -17.47
C SER A 622 -22.36 -9.11 -17.82
N SER A 623 -21.50 -9.68 -16.98
CA SER A 623 -20.28 -10.25 -17.48
C SER A 623 -20.74 -11.35 -18.45
N ALA A 624 -20.55 -11.15 -19.74
CA ALA A 624 -20.61 -12.28 -20.67
C ALA A 624 -19.59 -13.28 -20.13
N ALA A 625 -20.12 -14.33 -19.55
CA ALA A 625 -19.30 -15.34 -18.89
C ALA A 625 -18.18 -15.75 -19.83
N ASP A 626 -17.00 -15.91 -19.27
CA ASP A 626 -15.86 -16.61 -19.77
C ASP A 626 -16.24 -17.94 -20.47
N THR A 627 -16.80 -17.86 -21.65
CA THR A 627 -16.71 -18.96 -22.59
C THR A 627 -15.32 -18.81 -23.20
N ARG A 628 -14.39 -19.67 -22.81
CA ARG A 628 -13.20 -19.99 -23.60
C ARG A 628 -13.69 -20.47 -24.96
N ALA A 629 -13.98 -19.53 -25.83
CA ALA A 629 -14.22 -19.82 -27.23
C ALA A 629 -12.86 -20.07 -27.86
N ASP A 630 -12.74 -21.08 -28.70
CA ASP A 630 -11.52 -21.38 -29.47
C ASP A 630 -11.07 -20.18 -30.34
N GLU A 631 -11.93 -19.17 -30.49
CA GLU A 631 -11.70 -18.00 -31.31
C GLU A 631 -12.15 -16.70 -30.61
N PRO A 632 -11.31 -15.63 -30.59
CA PRO A 632 -11.66 -14.36 -29.98
C PRO A 632 -12.88 -13.71 -30.65
N ARG A 633 -13.83 -13.21 -29.86
CA ARG A 633 -15.08 -12.56 -30.36
C ARG A 633 -14.79 -11.33 -31.24
N TYR A 634 -13.68 -10.64 -31.00
CA TYR A 634 -13.26 -9.45 -31.73
C TYR A 634 -12.59 -9.73 -33.09
N ARG A 635 -12.42 -11.00 -33.49
CA ARG A 635 -11.68 -11.35 -34.71
C ARG A 635 -12.24 -10.68 -35.97
N ALA A 636 -13.55 -10.72 -36.18
CA ALA A 636 -14.20 -10.11 -37.33
C ALA A 636 -13.98 -8.58 -37.39
N LEU A 637 -13.98 -7.91 -36.24
CA LEU A 637 -13.67 -6.48 -36.11
C LEU A 637 -12.20 -6.20 -36.51
N VAL A 638 -11.27 -6.98 -35.97
CA VAL A 638 -9.82 -6.80 -36.27
C VAL A 638 -9.54 -7.02 -37.76
N GLU A 639 -10.15 -8.02 -38.39
CA GLU A 639 -10.04 -8.27 -39.83
C GLU A 639 -10.66 -7.12 -40.65
N ALA A 640 -11.77 -6.53 -40.19
CA ALA A 640 -12.38 -5.38 -40.84
C ALA A 640 -11.48 -4.14 -40.74
N LEU A 641 -10.91 -3.87 -39.58
CA LEU A 641 -9.95 -2.78 -39.36
C LEU A 641 -8.71 -2.95 -40.24
N HIS A 642 -8.18 -4.18 -40.34
CA HIS A 642 -7.02 -4.47 -41.19
C HIS A 642 -7.31 -4.22 -42.67
N ARG A 643 -8.49 -4.64 -43.16
CA ARG A 643 -8.92 -4.36 -44.53
C ARG A 643 -9.13 -2.86 -44.79
N ALA A 644 -9.45 -2.10 -43.76
CA ALA A 644 -9.52 -0.64 -43.82
C ALA A 644 -8.17 0.07 -43.70
N GLY A 645 -7.04 -0.68 -43.62
CA GLY A 645 -5.68 -0.13 -43.53
C GLY A 645 -5.20 0.14 -42.11
N SER A 646 -5.86 -0.41 -41.08
CA SER A 646 -5.50 -0.20 -39.67
C SER A 646 -5.16 -1.52 -38.98
N ALA A 647 -3.94 -1.65 -38.45
CA ALA A 647 -3.53 -2.79 -37.62
C ALA A 647 -3.86 -2.51 -36.14
N ALA A 648 -4.69 -3.34 -35.53
CA ALA A 648 -4.98 -3.26 -34.11
C ALA A 648 -3.89 -4.00 -33.31
N VAL A 649 -3.25 -3.29 -32.37
CA VAL A 649 -2.20 -3.79 -31.50
C VAL A 649 -2.58 -3.57 -30.04
N ALA A 650 -2.54 -4.62 -29.23
CA ALA A 650 -2.75 -4.55 -27.78
C ALA A 650 -1.41 -4.40 -27.06
N VAL A 651 -1.28 -3.35 -26.24
CA VAL A 651 -0.10 -3.07 -25.43
C VAL A 651 -0.48 -3.21 -23.96
N PRO A 652 0.16 -4.13 -23.20
CA PRO A 652 -0.04 -4.21 -21.75
C PRO A 652 0.40 -2.92 -21.05
N LEU A 653 -0.36 -2.49 -20.05
CA LEU A 653 -0.02 -1.35 -19.20
C LEU A 653 0.55 -1.86 -17.87
N ASP A 654 1.70 -2.51 -17.91
CA ASP A 654 2.33 -3.25 -16.81
C ASP A 654 3.55 -2.55 -16.20
N GLY A 655 3.73 -1.26 -16.50
CA GLY A 655 4.88 -0.47 -16.04
C GLY A 655 4.91 -0.16 -14.54
N ASP A 656 3.79 -0.34 -13.82
CA ASP A 656 3.73 -0.29 -12.36
C ASP A 656 3.51 -1.70 -11.80
N PRO A 657 4.55 -2.36 -11.24
CA PRO A 657 4.46 -3.73 -10.77
C PRO A 657 3.42 -3.93 -9.66
N ALA A 658 3.25 -2.95 -8.77
CA ALA A 658 2.29 -3.04 -7.68
C ALA A 658 0.84 -3.02 -8.20
N VAL A 659 0.58 -2.19 -9.21
CA VAL A 659 -0.72 -2.17 -9.89
C VAL A 659 -0.94 -3.44 -10.70
N HIS A 660 0.09 -3.93 -11.39
CA HIS A 660 0.01 -5.16 -12.19
C HIS A 660 -0.29 -6.40 -11.33
N GLU A 661 0.24 -6.47 -10.10
CA GLU A 661 -0.07 -7.54 -9.15
C GLU A 661 -1.55 -7.53 -8.75
N VAL A 662 -2.15 -6.35 -8.59
CA VAL A 662 -3.57 -6.17 -8.23
C VAL A 662 -4.49 -6.46 -9.40
N LEU A 663 -4.21 -5.89 -10.57
CA LEU A 663 -4.99 -6.05 -11.80
C LEU A 663 -4.07 -6.18 -13.03
N PRO A 664 -3.73 -7.41 -13.46
CA PRO A 664 -2.83 -7.61 -14.59
C PRO A 664 -3.44 -7.25 -15.95
N TYR A 665 -4.78 -7.17 -16.03
CA TYR A 665 -5.51 -7.01 -17.29
C TYR A 665 -5.82 -5.52 -17.60
N LEU A 666 -4.75 -4.73 -17.68
CA LEU A 666 -4.77 -3.35 -18.13
C LEU A 666 -4.14 -3.26 -19.52
N VAL A 667 -4.84 -2.67 -20.47
CA VAL A 667 -4.43 -2.66 -21.87
C VAL A 667 -4.62 -1.29 -22.52
N ARG A 668 -3.76 -0.99 -23.46
CA ARG A 668 -3.95 0.07 -24.46
C ARG A 668 -4.03 -0.57 -25.84
N VAL A 669 -5.21 -0.57 -26.45
CA VAL A 669 -5.36 -0.94 -27.87
C VAL A 669 -5.04 0.27 -28.74
N VAL A 670 -4.10 0.12 -29.65
CA VAL A 670 -3.65 1.18 -30.57
C VAL A 670 -3.93 0.74 -32.02
N LEU A 671 -4.46 1.64 -32.82
CA LEU A 671 -4.59 1.43 -34.26
C LEU A 671 -3.39 2.06 -34.96
N LEU A 672 -2.62 1.25 -35.69
CA LEU A 672 -1.48 1.66 -36.48
C LEU A 672 -1.80 1.51 -37.96
N ASP A 673 -1.20 2.32 -38.81
CA ASP A 673 -1.30 2.17 -40.26
C ASP A 673 -0.62 0.85 -40.68
N VAL A 674 -1.23 0.14 -41.65
CA VAL A 674 -0.74 -1.18 -42.16
C VAL A 674 0.42 -1.00 -43.12
#